data_6f5beb83f391e0af3d3efb4d589eb19f
#
_entry.id   6f5beb83f391e0af3d3efb4d589eb19f
#
_cell.length_a   1.000
_cell.length_b   1.000
_cell.length_c   1.000
_cell.angle_alpha   90.00
_cell.angle_beta   90.00
_cell.angle_gamma   90.00
#
_symmetry.space_group_name_H-M   'P 1'
#
loop_
_entity.id
_entity.type
_entity.pdbx_description
1 polymer ?
#
loop_
_entity_poly.entity_id
_entity_poly.type
_entity_poly.pdbx_seq_one_letter_code
_entity_poly.pdbx_strand_id
1 'polypeptide(L)'
;MKKLLTVSLFLASINLIYAENENYGYEELSVKKISQKEAKPVQPAPKQMGFWDFYEKQQAKLLKDNDKKLFDELSPTIKAKDDFYDYVNEEWTKKTQIPSTKPAWGSFYELNEKNQDFLRNLINELKNKSSLSADEKKVITLYDSYSDMKKRNEDGLNPIKKDLDRIDAIQNIEDLKKYNIEVTKTGGSEFYGWGVGTDLNDSKNNAIYLGSAGIGLSRDYFQKDTKENRAILEEYTKYVSDILKYADEKDALEKAKKIVAFEKQIANTLLTNEERHDVKKYNNPIKVSDLGTLSKNVDLAQYLKELNVKTDKVIISELNYYKNLDNFVNDANIDIIKDYMKYNLISSAAGILTDDMGKRSFEFFGKYLNGQKERETLEKRALNFTNGSLGEIIGKIYVQRNFSPEAKKNTQQMVDYIKKAMKNRIEKLDWMSAATKKKALEKLAKVNVKIGYPEKWKDYSKMTISSNDTLYEQLKKISEWEYGEELKKVGKPVDKKEWHMDPHTINAYYSPTGNEIVFPAGILQFPFYDYSKSEMASNFGAIGTIIGHELTHAFDVSGAEYDGDGNVKNWWTEEDKLKFDAATKKLERQFSTYSVGDGVNVNGKFTLTENIADLGGLNIAYDALQLYLKDHPNSTKAYADTTNKLFFLSFARMWRQKSTPEYLKNLAKTDSHSPNIFRVNGTLINVDAFHKVFETKPGDKMYKAPEDRIKIW
;
A
#
# COMPACT_ATOMS: atom_id res chain seq x y z
N MET A 1 1.92 9.54 -3.72
CA MET A 1 0.70 10.28 -3.36
C MET A 1 0.17 9.96 -1.95
N LYS A 2 0.36 8.76 -1.38
CA LYS A 2 -0.13 8.43 -0.01
C LYS A 2 0.41 9.35 1.12
N LYS A 3 1.59 9.96 1.01
CA LYS A 3 2.11 10.93 2.01
C LYS A 3 1.64 12.38 1.83
N LEU A 4 1.07 12.77 0.68
CA LEU A 4 0.50 14.12 0.46
C LEU A 4 -0.85 14.33 1.18
N LEU A 5 -1.49 13.24 1.58
CA LEU A 5 -2.71 13.23 2.41
C LEU A 5 -2.42 13.08 3.91
N THR A 6 -1.15 12.89 4.31
CA THR A 6 -0.79 12.44 5.66
C THR A 6 -0.82 13.54 6.73
N VAL A 7 -0.86 14.81 6.38
CA VAL A 7 -1.00 15.88 7.39
C VAL A 7 -2.44 16.01 7.91
N SER A 8 -3.42 15.65 7.08
CA SER A 8 -4.85 15.65 7.48
C SER A 8 -5.36 14.34 8.06
N LEU A 9 -4.54 13.28 8.05
CA LEU A 9 -4.97 11.91 8.35
C LEU A 9 -4.28 11.30 9.59
N PHE A 10 -3.46 12.06 10.33
CA PHE A 10 -2.69 11.44 11.41
C PHE A 10 -3.59 10.92 12.55
N LEU A 11 -4.74 11.54 12.81
CA LEU A 11 -5.73 11.00 13.75
C LEU A 11 -6.76 10.09 13.05
N ALA A 12 -7.14 10.34 11.80
CA ALA A 12 -8.04 9.44 11.04
C ALA A 12 -7.29 8.23 10.44
N SER A 13 -6.00 8.34 10.11
CA SER A 13 -5.18 7.27 9.55
C SER A 13 -4.73 6.22 10.57
N ILE A 14 -4.84 6.46 11.87
CA ILE A 14 -4.61 5.40 12.86
C ILE A 14 -5.60 4.24 12.64
N ASN A 15 -6.84 4.52 12.26
CA ASN A 15 -7.81 3.46 11.92
C ASN A 15 -7.61 2.86 10.53
N LEU A 16 -7.10 3.62 9.54
CA LEU A 16 -6.79 3.13 8.20
C LEU A 16 -5.42 2.43 8.13
N ILE A 17 -4.43 2.90 8.89
CA ILE A 17 -3.13 2.21 9.04
C ILE A 17 -3.31 0.87 9.77
N TYR A 18 -4.27 0.76 10.70
CA TYR A 18 -4.60 -0.51 11.34
C TYR A 18 -5.26 -1.52 10.40
N ALA A 19 -5.98 -1.08 9.37
CA ALA A 19 -6.56 -1.98 8.36
C ALA A 19 -5.52 -2.49 7.32
N GLU A 20 -4.44 -1.76 7.06
CA GLU A 20 -3.41 -2.14 6.08
C GLU A 20 -2.19 -2.85 6.68
N ASN A 21 -1.94 -2.78 8.01
CA ASN A 21 -0.69 -3.24 8.62
C ASN A 21 -0.83 -4.26 9.77
N GLU A 22 -2.02 -4.76 10.06
CA GLU A 22 -2.15 -5.70 11.19
C GLU A 22 -1.86 -7.14 10.78
N ASN A 23 -0.76 -7.64 11.32
CA ASN A 23 -0.36 -9.03 11.28
C ASN A 23 0.34 -9.45 12.57
N TYR A 24 -0.08 -10.61 13.20
CA TYR A 24 0.75 -11.70 13.75
C TYR A 24 0.47 -12.25 15.15
N GLY A 25 0.52 -13.57 15.29
CA GLY A 25 0.74 -14.31 16.49
C GLY A 25 0.81 -15.83 16.35
N TYR A 26 1.86 -16.43 16.84
CA TYR A 26 1.97 -17.86 17.07
C TYR A 26 1.79 -18.16 18.56
N GLU A 27 0.97 -19.18 18.91
CA GLU A 27 1.08 -19.94 20.14
C GLU A 27 1.45 -21.37 19.81
N GLU A 28 2.51 -21.88 20.48
CA GLU A 28 2.82 -23.31 20.52
C GLU A 28 1.75 -24.06 21.31
N LEU A 29 1.06 -24.96 20.67
CA LEU A 29 0.26 -25.98 21.35
C LEU A 29 0.96 -27.31 21.33
N SER A 30 1.36 -27.75 22.49
CA SER A 30 1.89 -29.06 22.79
C SER A 30 0.93 -30.18 22.36
N VAL A 31 1.44 -31.09 21.54
CA VAL A 31 0.74 -32.28 21.08
C VAL A 31 0.59 -33.29 22.19
N LYS A 32 -0.64 -33.54 22.67
CA LYS A 32 -0.98 -34.79 23.35
C LYS A 32 -1.46 -35.81 22.31
N LYS A 33 -0.74 -36.94 22.24
CA LYS A 33 -1.11 -38.12 21.48
C LYS A 33 -2.43 -38.69 21.95
N ILE A 34 -3.36 -38.91 21.02
CA ILE A 34 -4.41 -39.93 21.17
C ILE A 34 -4.36 -40.82 19.95
N SER A 35 -4.12 -42.10 20.21
CA SER A 35 -4.11 -43.18 19.23
C SER A 35 -5.55 -43.63 18.93
N GLN A 36 -5.94 -43.67 17.66
CA GLN A 36 -6.96 -44.63 17.21
C GLN A 36 -6.61 -45.14 15.82
N LYS A 37 -6.59 -46.45 15.73
CA LYS A 37 -6.45 -47.21 14.49
C LYS A 37 -7.74 -47.13 13.71
N GLU A 38 -7.70 -46.65 12.47
CA GLU A 38 -8.73 -46.92 11.49
C GLU A 38 -8.13 -47.24 10.14
N ALA A 39 -8.87 -48.06 9.40
CA ALA A 39 -8.48 -48.84 8.22
C ALA A 39 -7.95 -47.95 7.08
N LYS A 40 -6.89 -48.39 6.43
CA LYS A 40 -6.29 -47.78 5.22
C LYS A 40 -7.28 -47.88 4.04
N PRO A 41 -7.61 -46.76 3.38
CA PRO A 41 -8.19 -46.83 2.05
C PRO A 41 -7.11 -47.28 1.06
N VAL A 42 -7.50 -48.18 0.16
CA VAL A 42 -6.69 -48.67 -0.95
C VAL A 42 -6.29 -47.44 -1.82
N GLN A 43 -5.01 -47.16 -1.88
CA GLN A 43 -4.49 -46.10 -2.79
C GLN A 43 -4.71 -46.57 -4.24
N PRO A 44 -5.22 -45.69 -5.13
CA PRO A 44 -5.19 -45.97 -6.56
C PRO A 44 -3.73 -46.09 -7.02
N ALA A 45 -3.47 -47.06 -7.90
CA ALA A 45 -2.15 -47.29 -8.47
C ALA A 45 -1.55 -45.97 -9.01
N PRO A 46 -0.25 -45.69 -8.78
CA PRO A 46 0.39 -44.49 -9.28
C PRO A 46 0.26 -44.45 -10.80
N LYS A 47 -0.36 -43.39 -11.33
CA LYS A 47 -0.30 -43.08 -12.76
C LYS A 47 1.17 -43.05 -13.17
N GLN A 48 1.53 -43.84 -14.21
CA GLN A 48 2.87 -43.78 -14.78
C GLN A 48 3.22 -42.34 -15.10
N MET A 49 4.21 -41.82 -14.41
CA MET A 49 4.76 -40.49 -14.64
C MET A 49 5.34 -40.44 -16.05
N GLY A 50 4.99 -39.43 -16.85
CA GLY A 50 5.53 -39.28 -18.19
C GLY A 50 7.06 -39.12 -18.16
N PHE A 51 7.73 -39.47 -19.25
CA PHE A 51 9.19 -39.33 -19.39
C PHE A 51 9.68 -37.90 -19.07
N TRP A 52 8.93 -36.91 -19.51
CA TRP A 52 9.24 -35.48 -19.27
C TRP A 52 9.07 -35.07 -17.80
N ASP A 53 8.02 -35.56 -17.09
CA ASP A 53 7.84 -35.32 -15.65
C ASP A 53 8.96 -35.92 -14.82
N PHE A 54 9.47 -37.11 -15.24
CA PHE A 54 10.62 -37.75 -14.61
C PHE A 54 11.90 -36.97 -14.82
N TYR A 55 12.15 -36.48 -16.06
CA TYR A 55 13.33 -35.71 -16.40
C TYR A 55 13.38 -34.35 -15.70
N GLU A 56 12.25 -33.65 -15.63
CA GLU A 56 12.11 -32.38 -14.88
C GLU A 56 12.39 -32.58 -13.39
N LYS A 57 11.87 -33.63 -12.77
CA LYS A 57 12.18 -33.96 -11.37
C LYS A 57 13.67 -34.29 -11.12
N GLN A 58 14.35 -34.85 -12.10
CA GLN A 58 15.80 -35.07 -12.01
C GLN A 58 16.59 -33.74 -12.09
N GLN A 59 16.21 -32.86 -12.98
CA GLN A 59 16.82 -31.54 -13.09
C GLN A 59 16.55 -30.66 -11.85
N ALA A 60 15.35 -30.70 -11.30
CA ALA A 60 14.99 -29.98 -10.08
C ALA A 60 15.88 -30.35 -8.88
N LYS A 61 16.44 -31.55 -8.82
CA LYS A 61 17.38 -31.97 -7.77
C LYS A 61 18.71 -31.21 -7.80
N LEU A 62 19.06 -30.58 -8.92
CA LEU A 62 20.28 -29.79 -9.10
C LEU A 62 20.11 -28.32 -8.71
N LEU A 63 18.88 -27.89 -8.49
CA LEU A 63 18.56 -26.52 -8.09
C LEU A 63 18.97 -26.21 -6.66
N LYS A 64 19.04 -24.94 -6.32
CA LYS A 64 19.21 -24.47 -4.95
C LYS A 64 17.99 -24.83 -4.08
N ASP A 65 18.16 -24.83 -2.77
CA ASP A 65 17.20 -25.40 -1.83
C ASP A 65 15.79 -24.77 -1.88
N ASN A 66 15.71 -23.44 -2.06
CA ASN A 66 14.43 -22.76 -2.17
C ASN A 66 13.66 -23.17 -3.44
N ASP A 67 14.36 -23.47 -4.49
CA ASP A 67 13.79 -23.79 -5.79
C ASP A 67 13.40 -25.27 -5.89
N LYS A 68 14.16 -26.16 -5.23
CA LYS A 68 13.74 -27.57 -5.04
C LYS A 68 12.39 -27.63 -4.34
N LYS A 69 12.22 -26.91 -3.23
CA LYS A 69 10.97 -26.85 -2.48
C LYS A 69 9.80 -26.35 -3.33
N LEU A 70 10.04 -25.40 -4.22
CA LEU A 70 9.00 -24.89 -5.12
C LEU A 70 8.48 -25.98 -6.05
N PHE A 71 9.36 -26.79 -6.63
CA PHE A 71 8.94 -27.94 -7.47
C PHE A 71 8.21 -29.04 -6.68
N ASP A 72 8.59 -29.25 -5.42
CA ASP A 72 7.94 -30.23 -4.54
C ASP A 72 6.53 -29.80 -4.10
N GLU A 73 6.22 -28.51 -4.17
CA GLU A 73 4.93 -27.93 -3.78
C GLU A 73 3.94 -27.80 -4.94
N LEU A 74 4.31 -28.16 -6.18
CA LEU A 74 3.41 -28.08 -7.33
C LEU A 74 2.20 -29.01 -7.19
N SER A 75 1.03 -28.56 -7.65
CA SER A 75 -0.18 -29.36 -7.61
C SER A 75 -0.02 -30.65 -8.44
N PRO A 76 -0.36 -31.82 -7.87
CA PRO A 76 -0.37 -33.08 -8.64
C PRO A 76 -1.62 -33.24 -9.51
N THR A 77 -2.63 -32.43 -9.36
CA THR A 77 -3.96 -32.55 -10.00
C THR A 77 -4.28 -31.43 -10.98
N ILE A 78 -3.84 -30.21 -10.70
CA ILE A 78 -4.07 -29.05 -11.56
C ILE A 78 -2.93 -28.94 -12.57
N LYS A 79 -3.25 -28.64 -13.82
CA LYS A 79 -2.24 -28.45 -14.86
C LYS A 79 -1.89 -26.97 -14.99
N ALA A 80 -0.62 -26.66 -15.23
CA ALA A 80 -0.11 -25.30 -15.47
C ALA A 80 -0.90 -24.52 -16.53
N LYS A 81 -1.44 -25.20 -17.52
CA LYS A 81 -2.20 -24.62 -18.64
C LYS A 81 -3.71 -24.52 -18.43
N ASP A 82 -4.23 -25.02 -17.29
CA ASP A 82 -5.63 -24.86 -16.90
C ASP A 82 -5.82 -23.78 -15.85
N ASP A 83 -4.96 -23.74 -14.84
CA ASP A 83 -4.89 -22.69 -13.83
C ASP A 83 -3.46 -22.61 -13.29
N PHE A 84 -2.72 -21.59 -13.66
CA PHE A 84 -1.31 -21.49 -13.29
C PHE A 84 -1.11 -21.08 -11.82
N TYR A 85 -1.98 -20.21 -11.30
CA TYR A 85 -1.92 -19.81 -9.90
C TYR A 85 -2.11 -21.00 -8.97
N ASP A 86 -3.16 -21.79 -9.19
CA ASP A 86 -3.44 -22.95 -8.36
C ASP A 86 -2.48 -24.11 -8.65
N TYR A 87 -1.97 -24.26 -9.89
CA TYR A 87 -0.91 -25.23 -10.18
C TYR A 87 0.31 -25.04 -9.27
N VAL A 88 0.68 -23.80 -8.99
CA VAL A 88 1.83 -23.47 -8.13
C VAL A 88 1.47 -23.46 -6.66
N ASN A 89 0.26 -23.03 -6.28
CA ASN A 89 -0.07 -22.66 -4.91
C ASN A 89 -1.09 -23.58 -4.22
N GLU A 90 -1.73 -24.54 -4.93
CA GLU A 90 -2.81 -25.38 -4.37
C GLU A 90 -2.37 -26.15 -3.13
N GLU A 91 -1.20 -26.81 -3.19
CA GLU A 91 -0.69 -27.60 -2.09
C GLU A 91 -0.36 -26.76 -0.84
N TRP A 92 0.16 -25.56 -1.05
CA TRP A 92 0.34 -24.61 0.02
C TRP A 92 -1.02 -24.11 0.56
N THR A 93 -1.97 -23.77 -0.30
CA THR A 93 -3.32 -23.32 0.07
C THR A 93 -4.08 -24.35 0.91
N LYS A 94 -3.98 -25.65 0.55
CA LYS A 94 -4.60 -26.75 1.29
C LYS A 94 -4.04 -26.89 2.71
N LYS A 95 -2.74 -26.71 2.87
CA LYS A 95 -2.02 -26.89 4.15
C LYS A 95 -2.06 -25.63 5.02
N THR A 96 -2.37 -24.46 4.43
CA THR A 96 -2.32 -23.18 5.09
C THR A 96 -3.68 -22.77 5.64
N GLN A 97 -3.70 -22.32 6.88
CA GLN A 97 -4.83 -21.66 7.50
C GLN A 97 -4.53 -20.17 7.63
N ILE A 98 -5.54 -19.34 7.43
CA ILE A 98 -5.45 -17.92 7.75
C ILE A 98 -5.42 -17.81 9.28
N PRO A 99 -4.38 -17.20 9.89
CA PRO A 99 -4.37 -16.95 11.33
C PRO A 99 -5.63 -16.19 11.76
N SER A 100 -6.17 -16.50 12.95
CA SER A 100 -7.42 -15.89 13.43
C SER A 100 -7.38 -14.36 13.52
N THR A 101 -6.19 -13.80 13.70
CA THR A 101 -5.94 -12.36 13.77
C THR A 101 -5.79 -11.68 12.41
N LYS A 102 -5.89 -12.43 11.30
CA LYS A 102 -5.59 -11.94 9.95
C LYS A 102 -6.79 -12.03 9.01
N PRO A 103 -6.93 -11.08 8.05
CA PRO A 103 -7.89 -11.19 6.96
C PRO A 103 -7.37 -12.05 5.80
N ALA A 104 -6.04 -12.23 5.71
CA ALA A 104 -5.39 -13.00 4.66
C ALA A 104 -4.06 -13.59 5.14
N TRP A 105 -3.50 -14.54 4.38
CA TRP A 105 -2.19 -15.12 4.60
C TRP A 105 -1.50 -15.43 3.29
N GLY A 106 -0.21 -15.15 3.17
CA GLY A 106 0.56 -15.35 1.94
C GLY A 106 2.00 -14.86 2.05
N SER A 107 2.72 -14.79 0.92
CA SER A 107 4.15 -14.49 0.90
C SER A 107 4.52 -13.16 1.56
N PHE A 108 3.73 -12.11 1.31
CA PHE A 108 3.94 -10.79 1.95
C PHE A 108 3.71 -10.88 3.48
N TYR A 109 2.70 -11.62 3.88
CA TYR A 109 2.38 -11.84 5.28
C TYR A 109 3.47 -12.64 6.00
N GLU A 110 3.96 -13.71 5.39
CA GLU A 110 5.05 -14.54 5.94
C GLU A 110 6.35 -13.74 6.12
N LEU A 111 6.69 -12.87 5.17
CA LEU A 111 7.87 -12.02 5.29
C LEU A 111 7.70 -10.95 6.37
N ASN A 112 6.51 -10.38 6.46
CA ASN A 112 6.21 -9.38 7.46
C ASN A 112 6.30 -9.99 8.90
N GLU A 113 5.94 -11.31 9.13
CA GLU A 113 6.18 -11.99 10.42
C GLU A 113 7.65 -11.97 10.83
N LYS A 114 8.56 -12.22 9.90
CA LYS A 114 9.99 -12.15 10.18
C LYS A 114 10.41 -10.74 10.64
N ASN A 115 9.78 -9.71 10.07
CA ASN A 115 10.04 -8.33 10.51
C ASN A 115 9.48 -8.09 11.92
N GLN A 116 8.33 -8.69 12.26
CA GLN A 116 7.79 -8.62 13.62
C GLN A 116 8.70 -9.32 14.63
N ASP A 117 9.22 -10.49 14.29
CA ASP A 117 10.19 -11.18 15.14
C ASP A 117 11.47 -10.35 15.34
N PHE A 118 11.94 -9.69 14.28
CA PHE A 118 13.04 -8.73 14.39
C PHE A 118 12.70 -7.60 15.36
N LEU A 119 11.52 -6.97 15.22
CA LEU A 119 11.08 -5.88 16.11
C LEU A 119 10.97 -6.33 17.56
N ARG A 120 10.38 -7.50 17.81
CA ARG A 120 10.29 -8.09 19.15
C ARG A 120 11.67 -8.28 19.77
N ASN A 121 12.58 -8.88 19.01
CA ASN A 121 13.95 -9.10 19.48
C ASN A 121 14.68 -7.78 19.74
N LEU A 122 14.50 -6.78 18.88
CA LEU A 122 15.06 -5.44 19.06
C LEU A 122 14.54 -4.79 20.35
N ILE A 123 13.23 -4.79 20.60
CA ILE A 123 12.66 -4.22 21.82
C ILE A 123 13.21 -4.92 23.06
N ASN A 124 13.27 -6.26 23.06
CA ASN A 124 13.82 -7.02 24.18
C ASN A 124 15.31 -6.70 24.42
N GLU A 125 16.10 -6.56 23.37
CA GLU A 125 17.52 -6.14 23.48
C GLU A 125 17.63 -4.74 24.07
N LEU A 126 16.85 -3.77 23.54
CA LEU A 126 16.91 -2.39 24.02
C LEU A 126 16.49 -2.29 25.50
N LYS A 127 15.49 -3.05 25.94
CA LYS A 127 15.10 -3.09 27.36
C LYS A 127 16.18 -3.61 28.29
N ASN A 128 17.05 -4.49 27.80
CA ASN A 128 18.15 -5.07 28.59
C ASN A 128 19.49 -4.30 28.42
N LYS A 129 19.53 -3.27 27.59
CA LYS A 129 20.73 -2.50 27.30
C LYS A 129 21.02 -1.52 28.46
N SER A 130 22.26 -1.50 28.94
CA SER A 130 22.70 -0.67 30.08
C SER A 130 22.64 0.84 29.80
N SER A 131 22.75 1.25 28.53
CA SER A 131 22.66 2.64 28.10
C SER A 131 22.04 2.74 26.72
N LEU A 132 20.95 3.48 26.60
CA LEU A 132 20.24 3.74 25.35
C LEU A 132 20.65 5.09 24.76
N SER A 133 20.81 5.17 23.45
CA SER A 133 20.88 6.43 22.72
C SER A 133 19.56 7.21 22.85
N ALA A 134 19.57 8.49 22.47
CA ALA A 134 18.36 9.32 22.51
C ALA A 134 17.23 8.74 21.65
N ASP A 135 17.55 8.20 20.48
CA ASP A 135 16.57 7.61 19.57
C ASP A 135 16.04 6.26 20.06
N GLU A 136 16.91 5.39 20.59
CA GLU A 136 16.50 4.14 21.22
C GLU A 136 15.57 4.38 22.44
N LYS A 137 15.84 5.44 23.22
CA LYS A 137 14.93 5.84 24.33
C LYS A 137 13.54 6.20 23.81
N LYS A 138 13.43 6.94 22.70
CA LYS A 138 12.12 7.27 22.10
C LYS A 138 11.35 6.01 21.72
N VAL A 139 12.03 5.04 21.08
CA VAL A 139 11.42 3.75 20.69
C VAL A 139 10.87 3.03 21.92
N ILE A 140 11.66 2.87 22.98
CA ILE A 140 11.24 2.16 24.20
C ILE A 140 10.13 2.94 24.93
N THR A 141 10.24 4.26 25.05
CA THR A 141 9.21 5.09 25.69
C THR A 141 7.86 4.91 25.01
N LEU A 142 7.81 4.98 23.69
CA LEU A 142 6.56 4.84 22.92
C LEU A 142 5.98 3.43 23.04
N TYR A 143 6.83 2.40 22.92
CA TYR A 143 6.43 1.01 23.06
C TYR A 143 5.85 0.71 24.45
N ASP A 144 6.52 1.17 25.53
CA ASP A 144 6.08 0.94 26.90
C ASP A 144 4.78 1.69 27.19
N SER A 145 4.65 2.93 26.72
CA SER A 145 3.40 3.72 26.88
C SER A 145 2.22 3.06 26.16
N TYR A 146 2.42 2.48 24.96
CA TYR A 146 1.36 1.73 24.28
C TYR A 146 1.02 0.43 25.02
N SER A 147 2.02 -0.26 25.55
CA SER A 147 1.88 -1.56 26.24
C SER A 147 1.25 -1.44 27.63
N ASP A 148 1.29 -0.26 28.26
CA ASP A 148 0.68 -0.04 29.59
C ASP A 148 -0.85 0.11 29.48
N MET A 149 -1.50 -1.02 29.18
CA MET A 149 -2.97 -1.06 29.05
C MET A 149 -3.69 -0.76 30.37
N LYS A 150 -3.05 -1.03 31.51
CA LYS A 150 -3.61 -0.69 32.81
C LYS A 150 -3.77 0.82 32.95
N LYS A 151 -2.68 1.57 32.74
CA LYS A 151 -2.71 3.05 32.78
C LYS A 151 -3.67 3.61 31.76
N ARG A 152 -3.66 3.13 30.53
CA ARG A 152 -4.55 3.58 29.45
C ARG A 152 -6.04 3.39 29.82
N ASN A 153 -6.38 2.25 30.44
CA ASN A 153 -7.74 2.00 30.89
C ASN A 153 -8.12 2.89 32.07
N GLU A 154 -7.19 3.17 33.00
CA GLU A 154 -7.39 4.09 34.12
C GLU A 154 -7.56 5.54 33.66
N ASP A 155 -6.79 5.97 32.67
CA ASP A 155 -6.84 7.31 32.07
C ASP A 155 -8.16 7.53 31.29
N GLY A 156 -8.76 6.49 30.71
CA GLY A 156 -10.01 6.55 29.94
C GLY A 156 -9.96 7.57 28.81
N LEU A 157 -10.89 8.52 28.77
CA LEU A 157 -10.94 9.64 27.83
C LEU A 157 -10.12 10.86 28.24
N ASN A 158 -9.56 10.89 29.48
CA ASN A 158 -8.87 12.06 30.01
C ASN A 158 -7.77 12.60 29.05
N PRO A 159 -6.97 11.74 28.35
CA PRO A 159 -5.96 12.24 27.44
C PRO A 159 -6.48 13.13 26.31
N ILE A 160 -7.71 12.91 25.83
CA ILE A 160 -8.34 13.71 24.76
C ILE A 160 -9.37 14.70 25.28
N LYS A 161 -9.65 14.72 26.58
CA LYS A 161 -10.71 15.55 27.18
C LYS A 161 -10.56 17.03 26.84
N LYS A 162 -9.35 17.56 26.92
CA LYS A 162 -9.09 18.98 26.60
C LYS A 162 -9.49 19.33 25.16
N ASP A 163 -9.25 18.40 24.21
CA ASP A 163 -9.60 18.64 22.82
C ASP A 163 -11.12 18.47 22.60
N LEU A 164 -11.79 17.54 23.32
CA LEU A 164 -13.25 17.43 23.35
C LEU A 164 -13.89 18.71 23.92
N ASP A 165 -13.40 19.23 25.06
CA ASP A 165 -13.90 20.45 25.68
C ASP A 165 -13.75 21.66 24.72
N ARG A 166 -12.66 21.70 23.92
CA ARG A 166 -12.45 22.74 22.90
C ARG A 166 -13.44 22.63 21.73
N ILE A 167 -13.76 21.39 21.29
CA ILE A 167 -14.80 21.19 20.28
C ILE A 167 -16.17 21.63 20.83
N ASP A 168 -16.48 21.33 22.08
CA ASP A 168 -17.73 21.74 22.72
C ASP A 168 -17.87 23.26 22.83
N ALA A 169 -16.76 23.96 22.98
CA ALA A 169 -16.72 25.43 23.09
C ALA A 169 -16.98 26.15 21.76
N ILE A 170 -16.96 25.45 20.60
CA ILE A 170 -17.23 26.05 19.28
C ILE A 170 -18.70 26.47 19.21
N GLN A 171 -18.97 27.75 18.96
CA GLN A 171 -20.32 28.31 18.85
C GLN A 171 -20.67 28.79 17.45
N ASN A 172 -19.65 29.07 16.63
CA ASN A 172 -19.77 29.61 15.28
C ASN A 172 -18.55 29.27 14.43
N ILE A 173 -18.57 29.61 13.14
CA ILE A 173 -17.44 29.31 12.25
C ILE A 173 -16.16 30.08 12.59
N GLU A 174 -16.22 31.23 13.24
CA GLU A 174 -15.01 31.94 13.70
C GLU A 174 -14.26 31.17 14.78
N ASP A 175 -15.00 30.52 15.70
CA ASP A 175 -14.38 29.63 16.70
C ASP A 175 -13.82 28.37 16.04
N LEU A 176 -14.54 27.79 15.05
CA LEU A 176 -14.05 26.65 14.27
C LEU A 176 -12.74 26.98 13.53
N LYS A 177 -12.61 28.16 12.92
CA LYS A 177 -11.38 28.61 12.25
C LYS A 177 -10.21 28.67 13.22
N LYS A 178 -10.41 29.24 14.42
CA LYS A 178 -9.36 29.30 15.45
C LYS A 178 -8.95 27.88 15.89
N TYR A 179 -9.92 27.03 16.14
CA TYR A 179 -9.69 25.63 16.49
C TYR A 179 -8.86 24.93 15.42
N ASN A 180 -9.25 25.05 14.14
CA ASN A 180 -8.55 24.37 13.02
C ASN A 180 -7.09 24.83 12.88
N ILE A 181 -6.78 26.11 13.11
CA ILE A 181 -5.39 26.63 13.10
C ILE A 181 -4.56 25.99 14.21
N GLU A 182 -5.13 25.81 15.40
CA GLU A 182 -4.39 25.23 16.53
C GLU A 182 -4.16 23.72 16.34
N VAL A 183 -5.16 22.98 15.91
CA VAL A 183 -5.00 21.53 15.71
C VAL A 183 -4.10 21.20 14.53
N THR A 184 -4.07 22.06 13.50
CA THR A 184 -3.15 21.88 12.37
C THR A 184 -1.69 21.83 12.81
N LYS A 185 -1.30 22.64 13.81
CA LYS A 185 0.08 22.66 14.35
C LYS A 185 0.45 21.35 15.08
N THR A 186 -0.53 20.57 15.46
CA THR A 186 -0.36 19.27 16.14
C THR A 186 -0.80 18.08 15.27
N GLY A 187 -0.81 18.26 13.94
CA GLY A 187 -1.09 17.23 12.97
C GLY A 187 -2.57 16.94 12.68
N GLY A 188 -3.50 17.73 13.28
CA GLY A 188 -4.93 17.63 13.00
C GLY A 188 -5.34 18.50 11.81
N SER A 189 -6.44 18.12 11.17
CA SER A 189 -7.21 19.00 10.28
C SER A 189 -8.61 18.45 10.15
N GLU A 190 -9.60 19.34 10.14
CA GLU A 190 -10.99 18.90 10.10
C GLU A 190 -11.58 19.02 8.68
N PHE A 191 -11.87 20.23 8.24
CA PHE A 191 -12.49 20.46 6.92
C PHE A 191 -11.48 20.90 5.86
N TYR A 192 -10.36 21.42 6.26
CA TYR A 192 -9.29 21.87 5.38
C TYR A 192 -7.96 21.81 6.11
N GLY A 193 -6.94 21.44 5.40
CA GLY A 193 -5.57 21.35 5.90
C GLY A 193 -4.57 21.66 4.78
N TRP A 194 -3.29 21.68 5.12
CA TRP A 194 -2.24 21.86 4.13
C TRP A 194 -1.15 20.81 4.28
N GLY A 195 -0.40 20.59 3.22
CA GLY A 195 0.78 19.74 3.21
C GLY A 195 1.74 20.14 2.11
N VAL A 196 2.99 19.68 2.20
CA VAL A 196 4.01 19.93 1.19
C VAL A 196 4.15 18.70 0.27
N GLY A 197 4.24 18.95 -1.02
CA GLY A 197 4.56 17.94 -2.01
C GLY A 197 5.33 18.55 -3.17
N THR A 198 5.82 17.71 -4.07
CA THR A 198 6.45 18.20 -5.29
C THR A 198 5.43 18.93 -6.15
N ASP A 199 5.79 20.08 -6.71
CA ASP A 199 4.96 20.77 -7.70
C ASP A 199 4.84 19.92 -8.96
N LEU A 200 3.61 19.55 -9.33
CA LEU A 200 3.34 18.70 -10.49
C LEU A 200 3.76 19.36 -11.82
N ASN A 201 3.84 20.68 -11.86
CA ASN A 201 4.20 21.44 -13.06
C ASN A 201 5.65 21.90 -13.04
N ASP A 202 6.33 21.84 -11.88
CA ASP A 202 7.74 22.15 -11.69
C ASP A 202 8.36 21.23 -10.63
N SER A 203 8.69 20.02 -11.03
CA SER A 203 9.19 18.95 -10.16
C SER A 203 10.49 19.24 -9.39
N LYS A 204 11.13 20.38 -9.67
CA LYS A 204 12.32 20.83 -8.93
C LYS A 204 11.96 21.49 -7.62
N ASN A 205 10.75 22.01 -7.47
CA ASN A 205 10.29 22.79 -6.35
C ASN A 205 9.14 22.08 -5.60
N ASN A 206 9.07 22.36 -4.30
CA ASN A 206 7.92 21.98 -3.48
C ASN A 206 6.76 22.94 -3.74
N ALA A 207 5.54 22.40 -3.67
CA ALA A 207 4.29 23.16 -3.68
C ALA A 207 3.48 22.87 -2.41
N ILE A 208 2.55 23.76 -2.09
CA ILE A 208 1.58 23.58 -1.02
C ILE A 208 0.32 22.97 -1.62
N TYR A 209 -0.17 21.94 -0.96
CA TYR A 209 -1.42 21.24 -1.30
C TYR A 209 -2.46 21.52 -0.23
N LEU A 210 -3.70 21.73 -0.63
CA LEU A 210 -4.83 21.79 0.32
C LEU A 210 -5.58 20.47 0.30
N GLY A 211 -5.77 19.90 1.51
CA GLY A 211 -6.49 18.64 1.76
C GLY A 211 -7.96 18.87 2.09
N SER A 212 -8.81 17.87 1.85
CA SER A 212 -10.25 17.88 2.17
C SER A 212 -10.55 17.25 3.53
N ALA A 213 -11.81 17.35 3.97
CA ALA A 213 -12.31 16.59 5.11
C ALA A 213 -12.15 15.07 4.87
N GLY A 214 -11.93 14.34 5.95
CA GLY A 214 -11.97 12.88 5.97
C GLY A 214 -13.39 12.33 5.95
N ILE A 215 -13.54 11.06 5.60
CA ILE A 215 -14.75 10.26 5.75
C ILE A 215 -14.36 8.90 6.33
N GLY A 216 -15.16 8.34 7.21
CA GLY A 216 -14.77 7.14 7.96
C GLY A 216 -14.77 5.83 7.17
N LEU A 217 -15.29 5.83 5.93
CA LEU A 217 -15.22 4.71 5.00
C LEU A 217 -14.76 5.18 3.63
N SER A 218 -14.31 4.26 2.76
CA SER A 218 -14.06 4.60 1.36
C SER A 218 -15.30 5.23 0.72
N ARG A 219 -15.08 6.23 -0.14
CA ARG A 219 -16.12 6.96 -0.86
C ARG A 219 -17.16 6.06 -1.54
N ASP A 220 -16.73 4.94 -2.09
CA ASP A 220 -17.59 4.01 -2.82
C ASP A 220 -18.70 3.39 -1.95
N TYR A 221 -18.48 3.25 -0.66
CA TYR A 221 -19.52 2.79 0.27
C TYR A 221 -20.69 3.78 0.40
N PHE A 222 -20.40 5.08 0.32
CA PHE A 222 -21.43 6.13 0.42
C PHE A 222 -22.19 6.37 -0.88
N GLN A 223 -21.56 6.10 -2.03
CA GLN A 223 -22.08 6.52 -3.34
C GLN A 223 -22.81 5.44 -4.10
N LYS A 224 -22.34 4.17 -4.01
CA LYS A 224 -22.97 3.07 -4.74
C LYS A 224 -24.10 2.47 -3.90
N ASP A 225 -25.34 2.72 -4.30
CA ASP A 225 -26.54 2.21 -3.59
C ASP A 225 -26.77 0.72 -3.89
N THR A 226 -25.95 -0.13 -3.30
CA THR A 226 -26.12 -1.60 -3.34
C THR A 226 -26.68 -2.11 -2.01
N LYS A 227 -27.30 -3.30 -2.01
CA LYS A 227 -27.77 -3.95 -0.76
C LYS A 227 -26.62 -4.13 0.23
N GLU A 228 -25.46 -4.50 -0.26
CA GLU A 228 -24.26 -4.70 0.56
C GLU A 228 -23.78 -3.38 1.18
N ASN A 229 -23.67 -2.31 0.38
CA ASN A 229 -23.21 -1.01 0.89
C ASN A 229 -24.19 -0.45 1.93
N ARG A 230 -25.52 -0.63 1.73
CA ARG A 230 -26.51 -0.23 2.74
C ARG A 230 -26.28 -0.97 4.05
N ALA A 231 -26.05 -2.29 4.02
CA ALA A 231 -25.78 -3.06 5.24
C ALA A 231 -24.49 -2.60 5.93
N ILE A 232 -23.43 -2.29 5.16
CA ILE A 232 -22.18 -1.74 5.71
C ILE A 232 -22.40 -0.37 6.37
N LEU A 233 -23.18 0.53 5.72
CA LEU A 233 -23.49 1.84 6.30
C LEU A 233 -24.38 1.75 7.54
N GLU A 234 -25.26 0.75 7.65
CA GLU A 234 -26.04 0.47 8.86
C GLU A 234 -25.12 0.05 10.02
N GLU A 235 -24.21 -0.88 9.78
CA GLU A 235 -23.22 -1.30 10.81
C GLU A 235 -22.25 -0.17 11.16
N TYR A 236 -21.82 0.61 10.17
CA TYR A 236 -21.01 1.80 10.39
C TYR A 236 -21.75 2.82 11.27
N THR A 237 -23.06 3.05 11.02
CA THR A 237 -23.86 3.94 11.85
C THR A 237 -23.93 3.46 13.30
N LYS A 238 -24.02 2.15 13.54
CA LYS A 238 -23.94 1.57 14.89
C LYS A 238 -22.57 1.81 15.51
N TYR A 239 -21.50 1.62 14.75
CA TYR A 239 -20.14 1.90 15.20
C TYR A 239 -19.98 3.37 15.62
N VAL A 240 -20.41 4.32 14.78
CA VAL A 240 -20.38 5.76 15.08
C VAL A 240 -21.16 6.06 16.37
N SER A 241 -22.36 5.48 16.52
CA SER A 241 -23.17 5.62 17.74
C SER A 241 -22.44 5.12 18.99
N ASP A 242 -21.79 3.96 18.90
CA ASP A 242 -21.08 3.38 20.04
C ASP A 242 -19.83 4.21 20.42
N ILE A 243 -19.12 4.76 19.44
CA ILE A 243 -18.00 5.68 19.68
C ILE A 243 -18.47 6.95 20.41
N LEU A 244 -19.59 7.53 20.00
CA LEU A 244 -20.14 8.71 20.66
C LEU A 244 -20.57 8.45 22.12
N LYS A 245 -21.05 7.23 22.44
CA LYS A 245 -21.42 6.85 23.82
C LYS A 245 -20.26 6.90 24.82
N TYR A 246 -19.01 6.71 24.35
CA TYR A 246 -17.85 6.86 25.22
C TYR A 246 -17.69 8.28 25.76
N ALA A 247 -18.19 9.29 25.08
CA ALA A 247 -18.21 10.69 25.51
C ALA A 247 -19.55 11.08 26.16
N ASP A 248 -20.33 10.11 26.63
CA ASP A 248 -21.65 10.32 27.27
C ASP A 248 -22.65 11.11 26.41
N GLU A 249 -22.50 11.03 25.05
CA GLU A 249 -23.36 11.75 24.13
C GLU A 249 -24.80 11.22 24.19
N LYS A 250 -25.73 12.11 24.54
CA LYS A 250 -27.17 11.82 24.48
C LYS A 250 -27.59 11.66 23.02
N ASP A 251 -28.59 10.80 22.81
CA ASP A 251 -29.15 10.55 21.47
C ASP A 251 -28.06 10.10 20.42
N ALA A 252 -27.03 9.37 20.90
CA ALA A 252 -25.88 8.97 20.09
C ALA A 252 -26.27 8.31 18.75
N LEU A 253 -27.36 7.53 18.69
CA LEU A 253 -27.81 6.92 17.44
C LEU A 253 -28.34 7.96 16.43
N GLU A 254 -29.09 8.94 16.88
CA GLU A 254 -29.59 10.01 16.00
C GLU A 254 -28.45 10.92 15.51
N LYS A 255 -27.47 11.20 16.37
CA LYS A 255 -26.25 11.90 16.00
C LYS A 255 -25.46 11.10 14.97
N ALA A 256 -25.28 9.79 15.16
CA ALA A 256 -24.59 8.90 14.23
C ALA A 256 -25.24 8.90 12.85
N LYS A 257 -26.58 8.83 12.76
CA LYS A 257 -27.29 8.94 11.48
C LYS A 257 -27.02 10.26 10.76
N LYS A 258 -26.99 11.36 11.49
CA LYS A 258 -26.66 12.69 10.97
C LYS A 258 -25.22 12.77 10.50
N ILE A 259 -24.26 12.22 11.25
CA ILE A 259 -22.84 12.16 10.87
C ILE A 259 -22.67 11.37 9.59
N VAL A 260 -23.23 10.16 9.49
CA VAL A 260 -23.12 9.34 8.27
C VAL A 260 -23.77 10.01 7.05
N ALA A 261 -24.89 10.73 7.25
CA ALA A 261 -25.50 11.53 6.21
C ALA A 261 -24.62 12.72 5.78
N PHE A 262 -23.93 13.35 6.72
CA PHE A 262 -23.00 14.44 6.48
C PHE A 262 -21.76 13.96 5.73
N GLU A 263 -21.15 12.84 6.15
CA GLU A 263 -20.05 12.20 5.42
C GLU A 263 -20.45 11.82 4.01
N LYS A 264 -21.68 11.35 3.78
CA LYS A 264 -22.20 11.08 2.44
C LYS A 264 -22.25 12.34 1.57
N GLN A 265 -22.63 13.49 2.13
CA GLN A 265 -22.59 14.77 1.40
C GLN A 265 -21.15 15.15 1.02
N ILE A 266 -20.20 15.01 1.95
CA ILE A 266 -18.77 15.22 1.70
C ILE A 266 -18.29 14.26 0.60
N ALA A 267 -18.55 12.95 0.73
CA ALA A 267 -18.17 11.93 -0.23
C ALA A 267 -18.64 12.22 -1.65
N ASN A 268 -19.82 12.87 -1.81
CA ASN A 268 -20.37 13.26 -3.11
C ASN A 268 -19.56 14.35 -3.83
N THR A 269 -18.69 15.05 -3.12
CA THR A 269 -17.85 16.11 -3.69
C THR A 269 -16.43 15.67 -3.98
N LEU A 270 -16.03 14.49 -3.45
CA LEU A 270 -14.68 13.95 -3.63
C LEU A 270 -14.54 13.25 -5.00
N LEU A 271 -13.32 13.22 -5.52
CA LEU A 271 -12.98 12.45 -6.72
C LEU A 271 -13.25 10.95 -6.52
N THR A 272 -13.69 10.29 -7.60
CA THR A 272 -13.82 8.83 -7.63
C THR A 272 -12.42 8.17 -7.56
N ASN A 273 -12.38 6.89 -7.21
CA ASN A 273 -11.13 6.13 -7.21
C ASN A 273 -10.48 6.15 -8.61
N GLU A 274 -11.27 6.05 -9.67
CA GLU A 274 -10.80 6.12 -11.05
C GLU A 274 -10.31 7.52 -11.45
N GLU A 275 -10.97 8.59 -10.98
CA GLU A 275 -10.56 9.97 -11.27
C GLU A 275 -9.25 10.34 -10.59
N ARG A 276 -8.88 9.68 -9.48
CA ARG A 276 -7.60 9.86 -8.80
C ARG A 276 -6.39 9.35 -9.60
N HIS A 277 -6.61 8.63 -10.70
CA HIS A 277 -5.56 8.25 -11.66
C HIS A 277 -5.40 9.26 -12.80
N ASP A 278 -6.30 10.25 -12.93
CA ASP A 278 -6.20 11.32 -13.92
C ASP A 278 -5.62 12.59 -13.28
N VAL A 279 -4.35 12.88 -13.59
CA VAL A 279 -3.65 14.04 -13.04
C VAL A 279 -4.37 15.37 -13.32
N LYS A 280 -5.12 15.47 -14.42
CA LYS A 280 -5.89 16.68 -14.79
C LYS A 280 -7.05 16.95 -13.82
N LYS A 281 -7.50 15.94 -13.09
CA LYS A 281 -8.57 16.08 -12.11
C LYS A 281 -8.07 16.62 -10.77
N TYR A 282 -6.83 16.28 -10.38
CA TYR A 282 -6.28 16.66 -9.07
C TYR A 282 -5.14 17.69 -9.13
N ASN A 283 -4.64 18.05 -10.30
CA ASN A 283 -3.64 19.11 -10.46
C ASN A 283 -4.32 20.44 -10.76
N ASN A 284 -4.86 21.10 -9.74
CA ASN A 284 -5.54 22.38 -9.86
C ASN A 284 -4.73 23.49 -9.13
N PRO A 285 -3.74 24.12 -9.80
CA PRO A 285 -2.99 25.22 -9.22
C PRO A 285 -3.85 26.47 -9.14
N ILE A 286 -3.93 27.09 -7.95
CA ILE A 286 -4.70 28.31 -7.68
C ILE A 286 -3.78 29.30 -6.97
N LYS A 287 -3.82 30.58 -7.37
CA LYS A 287 -3.11 31.63 -6.66
C LYS A 287 -3.75 31.87 -5.28
N VAL A 288 -2.91 32.17 -4.28
CA VAL A 288 -3.42 32.46 -2.94
C VAL A 288 -4.36 33.67 -2.94
N SER A 289 -4.14 34.67 -3.82
CA SER A 289 -5.06 35.80 -4.02
C SER A 289 -6.47 35.40 -4.48
N ASP A 290 -6.61 34.25 -5.12
CA ASP A 290 -7.85 33.80 -5.75
C ASP A 290 -8.62 32.77 -4.87
N LEU A 291 -8.05 32.36 -3.73
CA LEU A 291 -8.65 31.38 -2.81
C LEU A 291 -10.02 31.81 -2.26
N GLY A 292 -10.24 33.12 -2.11
CA GLY A 292 -11.55 33.67 -1.71
C GLY A 292 -12.69 33.39 -2.69
N THR A 293 -12.39 32.91 -3.91
CA THR A 293 -13.40 32.47 -4.87
C THR A 293 -14.00 31.08 -4.55
N LEU A 294 -13.31 30.31 -3.70
CA LEU A 294 -13.69 28.95 -3.35
C LEU A 294 -14.60 28.87 -2.13
N SER A 295 -14.40 29.77 -1.16
CA SER A 295 -15.22 29.85 0.03
C SER A 295 -15.34 31.31 0.49
N LYS A 296 -16.55 31.68 0.92
CA LYS A 296 -16.82 32.97 1.58
C LYS A 296 -16.75 32.86 3.10
N ASN A 297 -16.96 31.65 3.61
CA ASN A 297 -17.01 31.36 5.04
C ASN A 297 -15.61 31.11 5.62
N VAL A 298 -14.67 30.61 4.80
CA VAL A 298 -13.32 30.27 5.22
C VAL A 298 -12.31 31.08 4.41
N ASP A 299 -11.56 31.96 5.07
CA ASP A 299 -10.41 32.65 4.47
C ASP A 299 -9.20 31.74 4.45
N LEU A 300 -9.06 30.94 3.39
CA LEU A 300 -7.96 30.00 3.20
C LEU A 300 -6.59 30.71 3.08
N ALA A 301 -6.56 31.95 2.57
CA ALA A 301 -5.33 32.72 2.49
C ALA A 301 -4.86 33.19 3.89
N GLN A 302 -5.79 33.65 4.72
CA GLN A 302 -5.51 33.99 6.11
C GLN A 302 -5.09 32.75 6.93
N TYR A 303 -5.75 31.60 6.72
CA TYR A 303 -5.37 30.32 7.34
C TYR A 303 -3.90 29.96 7.06
N LEU A 304 -3.45 30.00 5.82
CA LEU A 304 -2.05 29.73 5.45
C LEU A 304 -1.09 30.75 6.09
N LYS A 305 -1.48 32.02 6.11
CA LYS A 305 -0.69 33.09 6.73
C LYS A 305 -0.48 32.87 8.23
N GLU A 306 -1.52 32.52 8.96
CA GLU A 306 -1.44 32.27 10.42
C GLU A 306 -0.62 31.03 10.78
N LEU A 307 -0.52 30.08 9.86
CA LEU A 307 0.35 28.91 9.97
C LEU A 307 1.79 29.16 9.48
N ASN A 308 2.13 30.39 9.08
CA ASN A 308 3.42 30.76 8.50
C ASN A 308 3.77 30.01 7.19
N VAL A 309 2.78 29.54 6.45
CA VAL A 309 2.93 28.89 5.14
C VAL A 309 3.03 29.97 4.06
N LYS A 310 4.27 30.33 3.70
CA LYS A 310 4.54 31.41 2.72
C LYS A 310 4.58 30.85 1.32
N THR A 311 3.52 31.05 0.56
CA THR A 311 3.40 30.65 -0.84
C THR A 311 2.52 31.62 -1.61
N ASP A 312 2.71 31.73 -2.92
CA ASP A 312 1.87 32.52 -3.83
C ASP A 312 0.80 31.69 -4.53
N LYS A 313 0.97 30.35 -4.51
CA LYS A 313 0.01 29.40 -5.09
C LYS A 313 -0.13 28.14 -4.24
N VAL A 314 -1.25 27.47 -4.38
CA VAL A 314 -1.52 26.13 -3.83
C VAL A 314 -2.03 25.20 -4.95
N ILE A 315 -1.89 23.89 -4.76
CA ILE A 315 -2.52 22.88 -5.62
C ILE A 315 -3.69 22.28 -4.83
N ILE A 316 -4.87 22.24 -5.44
CA ILE A 316 -6.06 21.67 -4.83
C ILE A 316 -6.42 20.37 -5.53
N SER A 317 -6.29 19.24 -4.80
CA SER A 317 -6.60 17.93 -5.36
C SER A 317 -8.11 17.69 -5.46
N GLU A 318 -8.88 18.13 -4.49
CA GLU A 318 -10.34 17.96 -4.43
C GLU A 318 -11.06 19.29 -4.73
N LEU A 319 -10.91 19.80 -5.98
CA LEU A 319 -11.41 21.11 -6.34
C LEU A 319 -12.94 21.23 -6.15
N ASN A 320 -13.70 20.18 -6.47
CA ASN A 320 -15.15 20.20 -6.31
C ASN A 320 -15.54 20.25 -4.83
N TYR A 321 -14.79 19.62 -3.93
CA TYR A 321 -14.96 19.75 -2.49
C TYR A 321 -14.83 21.20 -2.04
N TYR A 322 -13.76 21.88 -2.46
CA TYR A 322 -13.53 23.28 -2.09
C TYR A 322 -14.57 24.24 -2.64
N LYS A 323 -15.10 24.01 -3.84
CA LYS A 323 -16.25 24.77 -4.40
C LYS A 323 -17.55 24.58 -3.60
N ASN A 324 -17.63 23.52 -2.82
CA ASN A 324 -18.77 23.19 -1.96
C ASN A 324 -18.46 23.39 -0.46
N LEU A 325 -17.31 23.94 -0.09
CA LEU A 325 -16.87 24.06 1.31
C LEU A 325 -17.87 24.80 2.17
N ASP A 326 -18.49 25.88 1.66
CA ASP A 326 -19.49 26.68 2.38
C ASP A 326 -20.80 25.90 2.66
N ASN A 327 -21.08 24.81 1.94
CA ASN A 327 -22.22 23.93 2.22
C ASN A 327 -21.99 23.09 3.47
N PHE A 328 -20.75 22.84 3.84
CA PHE A 328 -20.33 22.06 5.01
C PHE A 328 -19.98 22.98 6.17
N VAL A 329 -19.17 24.01 5.94
CA VAL A 329 -18.65 24.92 6.94
C VAL A 329 -19.46 26.21 6.95
N ASN A 330 -20.50 26.24 7.79
CA ASN A 330 -21.37 27.39 8.03
C ASN A 330 -22.02 27.31 9.42
N ASP A 331 -22.54 28.43 9.90
CA ASP A 331 -23.11 28.54 11.26
C ASP A 331 -24.32 27.62 11.46
N ALA A 332 -25.12 27.35 10.41
CA ALA A 332 -26.27 26.45 10.52
C ALA A 332 -25.86 24.99 10.77
N ASN A 333 -24.63 24.63 10.43
CA ASN A 333 -24.10 23.28 10.60
C ASN A 333 -23.25 23.09 11.87
N ILE A 334 -23.13 24.10 12.75
CA ILE A 334 -22.21 24.03 13.90
C ILE A 334 -22.48 22.78 14.78
N ASP A 335 -23.70 22.42 15.01
CA ASP A 335 -24.04 21.25 15.83
C ASP A 335 -23.55 19.94 15.17
N ILE A 336 -23.82 19.75 13.88
CA ILE A 336 -23.35 18.56 13.19
C ILE A 336 -21.83 18.55 13.01
N ILE A 337 -21.20 19.71 12.81
CA ILE A 337 -19.74 19.87 12.78
C ILE A 337 -19.13 19.39 14.09
N LYS A 338 -19.65 19.83 15.24
CA LYS A 338 -19.17 19.40 16.56
C LYS A 338 -19.33 17.90 16.77
N ASP A 339 -20.48 17.33 16.43
CA ASP A 339 -20.73 15.89 16.56
C ASP A 339 -19.77 15.08 15.67
N TYR A 340 -19.56 15.51 14.42
CA TYR A 340 -18.62 14.90 13.47
C TYR A 340 -17.17 14.97 13.98
N MET A 341 -16.73 16.13 14.48
CA MET A 341 -15.37 16.33 15.02
C MET A 341 -15.13 15.49 16.27
N LYS A 342 -16.09 15.42 17.19
CA LYS A 342 -16.00 14.55 18.37
C LYS A 342 -15.88 13.08 17.98
N TYR A 343 -16.75 12.63 17.05
CA TYR A 343 -16.68 11.27 16.54
C TYR A 343 -15.29 10.99 15.93
N ASN A 344 -14.78 11.85 15.08
CA ASN A 344 -13.48 11.68 14.45
C ASN A 344 -12.35 11.61 15.47
N LEU A 345 -12.34 12.50 16.47
CA LEU A 345 -11.32 12.53 17.52
C LEU A 345 -11.34 11.23 18.33
N ILE A 346 -12.51 10.79 18.79
CA ILE A 346 -12.63 9.59 19.62
C ILE A 346 -12.31 8.34 18.81
N SER A 347 -12.84 8.23 17.58
CA SER A 347 -12.62 7.10 16.70
C SER A 347 -11.15 6.94 16.32
N SER A 348 -10.47 8.02 15.96
CA SER A 348 -9.04 8.01 15.64
C SER A 348 -8.17 7.66 16.85
N ALA A 349 -8.56 8.06 18.03
CA ALA A 349 -7.84 7.75 19.28
C ALA A 349 -8.21 6.38 19.88
N ALA A 350 -9.23 5.69 19.38
CA ALA A 350 -9.76 4.45 19.99
C ALA A 350 -8.67 3.38 20.21
N GLY A 351 -7.73 3.23 19.26
CA GLY A 351 -6.64 2.26 19.35
C GLY A 351 -5.57 2.58 20.40
N ILE A 352 -5.48 3.83 20.84
CA ILE A 352 -4.46 4.33 21.78
C ILE A 352 -5.02 4.73 23.15
N LEU A 353 -6.35 4.70 23.32
CA LEU A 353 -7.03 4.93 24.60
C LEU A 353 -7.30 3.59 25.30
N THR A 354 -8.54 3.28 25.63
CA THR A 354 -8.86 2.05 26.37
C THR A 354 -8.87 0.79 25.51
N ASP A 355 -8.70 -0.36 26.13
CA ASP A 355 -8.80 -1.65 25.41
C ASP A 355 -10.22 -1.87 24.85
N ASP A 356 -11.25 -1.42 25.57
CA ASP A 356 -12.65 -1.54 25.15
C ASP A 356 -12.94 -0.74 23.87
N MET A 357 -12.49 0.51 23.80
CA MET A 357 -12.62 1.33 22.58
C MET A 357 -11.90 0.70 21.41
N GLY A 358 -10.67 0.20 21.64
CA GLY A 358 -9.91 -0.51 20.62
C GLY A 358 -10.57 -1.82 20.18
N LYS A 359 -11.24 -2.57 21.06
CA LYS A 359 -12.06 -3.74 20.71
C LYS A 359 -13.26 -3.34 19.87
N ARG A 360 -13.96 -2.25 20.22
CA ARG A 360 -15.11 -1.79 19.43
C ARG A 360 -14.71 -1.40 18.01
N SER A 361 -13.57 -0.73 17.87
CA SER A 361 -13.02 -0.40 16.55
C SER A 361 -12.69 -1.68 15.75
N PHE A 362 -12.06 -2.67 16.39
CA PHE A 362 -11.77 -3.96 15.77
C PHE A 362 -13.03 -4.72 15.34
N GLU A 363 -14.11 -4.73 16.14
CA GLU A 363 -15.37 -5.41 15.78
C GLU A 363 -15.97 -4.88 14.46
N PHE A 364 -15.79 -3.61 14.15
CA PHE A 364 -16.24 -3.07 12.89
C PHE A 364 -15.19 -3.22 11.78
N PHE A 365 -14.01 -2.62 11.93
CA PHE A 365 -13.02 -2.58 10.85
C PHE A 365 -12.32 -3.92 10.62
N GLY A 366 -11.92 -4.61 11.67
CA GLY A 366 -11.22 -5.90 11.56
C GLY A 366 -12.18 -7.05 11.27
N LYS A 367 -13.19 -7.23 12.10
CA LYS A 367 -14.05 -8.40 12.03
C LYS A 367 -15.15 -8.26 10.98
N TYR A 368 -15.95 -7.18 11.02
CA TYR A 368 -17.08 -7.05 10.12
C TYR A 368 -16.64 -6.75 8.66
N LEU A 369 -15.73 -5.78 8.46
CA LEU A 369 -15.29 -5.40 7.12
C LEU A 369 -14.29 -6.38 6.48
N ASN A 370 -13.40 -6.98 7.29
CA ASN A 370 -12.26 -7.76 6.79
C ASN A 370 -12.29 -9.24 7.19
N GLY A 371 -13.30 -9.69 7.96
CA GLY A 371 -13.47 -11.10 8.33
C GLY A 371 -12.40 -11.65 9.28
N GLN A 372 -11.64 -10.79 9.97
CA GLN A 372 -10.73 -11.21 11.05
C GLN A 372 -11.53 -11.78 12.21
N LYS A 373 -11.05 -12.87 12.81
CA LYS A 373 -11.78 -13.53 13.92
C LYS A 373 -11.39 -12.96 15.28
N GLU A 374 -10.11 -12.60 15.43
CA GLU A 374 -9.50 -12.16 16.69
C GLU A 374 -8.65 -10.92 16.48
N ARG A 375 -8.56 -10.10 17.51
CA ARG A 375 -7.68 -8.93 17.55
C ARG A 375 -6.25 -9.37 17.86
N GLU A 376 -5.26 -8.71 17.28
CA GLU A 376 -3.85 -8.91 17.59
C GLU A 376 -3.54 -8.76 19.07
N THR A 377 -2.53 -9.48 19.54
CA THR A 377 -2.06 -9.35 20.93
C THR A 377 -1.60 -7.92 21.22
N LEU A 378 -1.66 -7.52 22.50
CA LEU A 378 -1.19 -6.18 22.92
C LEU A 378 0.27 -5.94 22.53
N GLU A 379 1.14 -6.95 22.69
CA GLU A 379 2.55 -6.87 22.29
C GLU A 379 2.69 -6.50 20.80
N LYS A 380 1.98 -7.22 19.94
CA LYS A 380 2.06 -6.96 18.48
C LYS A 380 1.50 -5.61 18.08
N ARG A 381 0.38 -5.22 18.69
CA ARG A 381 -0.16 -3.88 18.48
C ARG A 381 0.83 -2.79 18.90
N ALA A 382 1.54 -3.00 20.03
CA ALA A 382 2.57 -2.08 20.48
C ALA A 382 3.77 -2.03 19.53
N LEU A 383 4.22 -3.19 19.00
CA LEU A 383 5.27 -3.26 18.00
C LEU A 383 4.86 -2.51 16.71
N ASN A 384 3.67 -2.80 16.18
CA ASN A 384 3.14 -2.15 14.97
C ASN A 384 3.01 -0.64 15.14
N PHE A 385 2.45 -0.21 16.27
CA PHE A 385 2.28 1.19 16.59
C PHE A 385 3.61 1.94 16.68
N THR A 386 4.58 1.37 17.40
CA THR A 386 5.92 1.96 17.55
C THR A 386 6.64 2.01 16.21
N ASN A 387 6.53 0.94 15.43
CA ASN A 387 7.07 0.86 14.07
C ASN A 387 6.46 1.91 13.14
N GLY A 388 5.15 2.07 13.14
CA GLY A 388 4.47 3.08 12.33
C GLY A 388 4.81 4.52 12.70
N SER A 389 5.10 4.79 13.99
CA SER A 389 5.41 6.13 14.48
C SER A 389 6.89 6.51 14.38
N LEU A 390 7.81 5.55 14.52
CA LEU A 390 9.26 5.77 14.57
C LEU A 390 10.03 4.88 13.58
N GLY A 391 9.39 4.56 12.45
CA GLY A 391 9.88 3.55 11.51
C GLY A 391 11.25 3.83 10.92
N GLU A 392 11.61 5.09 10.65
CA GLU A 392 12.94 5.39 10.12
C GLU A 392 14.06 5.15 11.15
N ILE A 393 13.80 5.41 12.44
CA ILE A 393 14.75 5.08 13.53
C ILE A 393 14.96 3.57 13.57
N ILE A 394 13.88 2.80 13.54
CA ILE A 394 13.90 1.34 13.53
C ILE A 394 14.57 0.81 12.25
N GLY A 395 14.21 1.39 11.10
CA GLY A 395 14.78 1.04 9.80
C GLY A 395 16.30 1.21 9.73
N LYS A 396 16.85 2.24 10.38
CA LYS A 396 18.29 2.46 10.48
C LYS A 396 18.99 1.30 11.21
N ILE A 397 18.40 0.81 12.29
CA ILE A 397 18.94 -0.35 13.03
C ILE A 397 18.78 -1.63 12.22
N TYR A 398 17.62 -1.77 11.53
CA TYR A 398 17.31 -2.92 10.70
C TYR A 398 18.34 -3.14 9.59
N VAL A 399 18.68 -2.10 8.82
CA VAL A 399 19.57 -2.24 7.68
C VAL A 399 21.02 -2.54 8.11
N GLN A 400 21.44 -2.05 9.27
CA GLN A 400 22.77 -2.36 9.83
C GLN A 400 22.94 -3.86 10.13
N ARG A 401 21.84 -4.59 10.36
CA ARG A 401 21.84 -6.00 10.76
C ARG A 401 21.46 -6.95 9.63
N ASN A 402 20.55 -6.52 8.76
CA ASN A 402 19.84 -7.42 7.83
C ASN A 402 20.07 -7.11 6.35
N PHE A 403 20.85 -6.08 6.00
CA PHE A 403 21.04 -5.72 4.59
C PHE A 403 22.53 -5.53 4.26
N SER A 404 23.06 -6.46 3.46
CA SER A 404 24.48 -6.44 3.10
C SER A 404 24.77 -5.53 1.89
N PRO A 405 25.99 -4.97 1.78
CA PRO A 405 26.43 -4.27 0.56
C PRO A 405 26.36 -5.13 -0.70
N GLU A 406 26.56 -6.45 -0.55
CA GLU A 406 26.46 -7.40 -1.66
C GLU A 406 25.02 -7.52 -2.18
N ALA A 407 24.02 -7.61 -1.29
CA ALA A 407 22.62 -7.60 -1.69
C ALA A 407 22.24 -6.33 -2.48
N LYS A 408 22.73 -5.16 -2.04
CA LYS A 408 22.55 -3.89 -2.76
C LYS A 408 23.17 -3.94 -4.16
N LYS A 409 24.40 -4.43 -4.29
CA LYS A 409 25.13 -4.55 -5.57
C LYS A 409 24.42 -5.49 -6.54
N ASN A 410 23.98 -6.65 -6.07
CA ASN A 410 23.31 -7.65 -6.90
C ASN A 410 21.93 -7.16 -7.37
N THR A 411 21.19 -6.47 -6.48
CA THR A 411 19.91 -5.83 -6.86
C THR A 411 20.14 -4.75 -7.92
N GLN A 412 21.18 -3.93 -7.78
CA GLN A 412 21.53 -2.92 -8.80
C GLN A 412 21.80 -3.58 -10.17
N GLN A 413 22.54 -4.68 -10.21
CA GLN A 413 22.79 -5.43 -11.44
C GLN A 413 21.49 -5.91 -12.10
N MET A 414 20.53 -6.41 -11.30
CA MET A 414 19.22 -6.81 -11.83
C MET A 414 18.45 -5.63 -12.41
N VAL A 415 18.46 -4.47 -11.73
CA VAL A 415 17.86 -3.22 -12.23
C VAL A 415 18.47 -2.84 -13.58
N ASP A 416 19.78 -2.95 -13.74
CA ASP A 416 20.49 -2.60 -14.99
C ASP A 416 20.05 -3.51 -16.14
N TYR A 417 19.90 -4.82 -15.92
CA TYR A 417 19.35 -5.76 -16.91
C TYR A 417 17.90 -5.44 -17.27
N ILE A 418 17.08 -5.10 -16.27
CA ILE A 418 15.66 -4.75 -16.46
C ILE A 418 15.53 -3.44 -17.25
N LYS A 419 16.31 -2.40 -16.92
CA LYS A 419 16.36 -1.16 -17.72
C LYS A 419 16.82 -1.41 -19.17
N LYS A 420 17.80 -2.29 -19.37
CA LYS A 420 18.26 -2.70 -20.71
C LYS A 420 17.17 -3.43 -21.48
N ALA A 421 16.43 -4.32 -20.82
CA ALA A 421 15.30 -5.03 -21.43
C ALA A 421 14.18 -4.08 -21.83
N MET A 422 13.79 -3.14 -20.94
CA MET A 422 12.78 -2.12 -21.23
C MET A 422 13.20 -1.24 -22.43
N LYS A 423 14.45 -0.79 -22.47
CA LYS A 423 14.99 -0.05 -23.61
C LYS A 423 14.80 -0.83 -24.92
N ASN A 424 15.22 -2.10 -24.95
CA ASN A 424 15.11 -2.95 -26.15
C ASN A 424 13.64 -3.14 -26.60
N ARG A 425 12.69 -3.20 -25.63
CA ARG A 425 11.27 -3.28 -25.95
C ARG A 425 10.75 -2.00 -26.55
N ILE A 426 10.99 -0.84 -25.93
CA ILE A 426 10.59 0.48 -26.48
C ILE A 426 11.10 0.67 -27.90
N GLU A 427 12.36 0.30 -28.18
CA GLU A 427 12.95 0.42 -29.53
C GLU A 427 12.20 -0.44 -30.57
N LYS A 428 11.66 -1.59 -30.16
CA LYS A 428 10.98 -2.55 -31.04
C LYS A 428 9.47 -2.37 -31.16
N LEU A 429 8.84 -1.50 -30.33
CA LEU A 429 7.39 -1.27 -30.42
C LEU A 429 7.02 -0.79 -31.83
N ASP A 430 6.15 -1.50 -32.52
CA ASP A 430 5.70 -1.20 -33.87
C ASP A 430 4.58 -0.13 -33.92
N TRP A 431 3.80 -0.04 -32.86
CA TRP A 431 2.70 0.92 -32.76
C TRP A 431 3.13 2.35 -32.39
N MET A 432 4.33 2.55 -31.84
CA MET A 432 4.84 3.83 -31.33
C MET A 432 5.74 4.50 -32.38
N SER A 433 5.50 5.79 -32.64
CA SER A 433 6.30 6.61 -33.55
C SER A 433 7.73 6.82 -33.04
N ALA A 434 8.66 7.14 -33.95
CA ALA A 434 10.06 7.44 -33.61
C ALA A 434 10.17 8.63 -32.62
N ALA A 435 9.28 9.62 -32.74
CA ALA A 435 9.27 10.80 -31.87
C ALA A 435 8.92 10.42 -30.42
N THR A 436 7.86 9.65 -30.23
CA THR A 436 7.44 9.19 -28.90
C THR A 436 8.44 8.19 -28.30
N LYS A 437 9.00 7.25 -29.11
CA LYS A 437 10.08 6.35 -28.67
C LYS A 437 11.27 7.12 -28.12
N LYS A 438 11.71 8.17 -28.81
CA LYS A 438 12.81 9.02 -28.34
C LYS A 438 12.52 9.60 -26.96
N LYS A 439 11.32 10.12 -26.73
CA LYS A 439 10.90 10.66 -25.43
C LYS A 439 10.78 9.60 -24.34
N ALA A 440 10.25 8.43 -24.67
CA ALA A 440 10.19 7.30 -23.75
C ALA A 440 11.60 6.85 -23.32
N LEU A 441 12.55 6.76 -24.26
CA LEU A 441 13.95 6.41 -23.99
C LEU A 441 14.68 7.49 -23.16
N GLU A 442 14.42 8.78 -23.43
CA GLU A 442 14.92 9.89 -22.61
C GLU A 442 14.40 9.79 -21.18
N LYS A 443 13.10 9.48 -20.98
CA LYS A 443 12.50 9.28 -19.66
C LYS A 443 13.10 8.07 -18.95
N LEU A 444 13.21 6.94 -19.61
CA LEU A 444 13.83 5.72 -19.06
C LEU A 444 15.28 5.95 -18.62
N ALA A 445 16.06 6.70 -19.40
CA ALA A 445 17.45 7.02 -19.08
C ALA A 445 17.57 7.85 -17.78
N LYS A 446 16.58 8.72 -17.53
CA LYS A 446 16.51 9.59 -16.34
C LYS A 446 15.92 8.93 -15.10
N VAL A 447 15.41 7.69 -15.18
CA VAL A 447 14.88 6.99 -13.99
C VAL A 447 15.96 6.85 -12.95
N ASN A 448 15.76 7.50 -11.80
CA ASN A 448 16.59 7.35 -10.62
C ASN A 448 16.28 6.04 -9.89
N VAL A 449 17.28 5.43 -9.26
CA VAL A 449 17.15 4.13 -8.58
C VAL A 449 17.63 4.24 -7.15
N LYS A 450 16.78 3.87 -6.20
CA LYS A 450 17.08 3.86 -4.77
C LYS A 450 16.92 2.43 -4.24
N ILE A 451 17.96 1.87 -3.61
CA ILE A 451 18.00 0.48 -3.14
C ILE A 451 18.45 0.43 -1.67
N GLY A 452 17.67 -0.24 -0.86
CA GLY A 452 17.96 -0.61 0.52
C GLY A 452 17.55 0.45 1.54
N TYR A 453 18.21 1.59 1.56
CA TYR A 453 18.03 2.62 2.57
C TYR A 453 18.53 4.00 2.11
N PRO A 454 18.04 5.12 2.74
CA PRO A 454 18.45 6.48 2.39
C PRO A 454 19.91 6.76 2.76
N GLU A 455 20.59 7.58 1.95
CA GLU A 455 21.95 8.03 2.25
C GLU A 455 22.01 8.97 3.46
N LYS A 456 20.94 9.72 3.68
CA LYS A 456 20.80 10.69 4.78
C LYS A 456 19.56 10.35 5.61
N TRP A 457 19.77 10.16 6.90
CA TRP A 457 18.74 9.92 7.89
C TRP A 457 18.15 11.24 8.41
N LYS A 458 16.87 11.21 8.80
CA LYS A 458 16.25 12.36 9.47
C LYS A 458 16.88 12.60 10.84
N ASP A 459 16.92 13.87 11.25
CA ASP A 459 17.40 14.27 12.56
C ASP A 459 16.26 14.35 13.57
N TYR A 460 16.17 13.35 14.44
CA TYR A 460 15.17 13.27 15.50
C TYR A 460 15.59 13.95 16.81
N SER A 461 16.73 14.65 16.86
CA SER A 461 17.26 15.26 18.09
C SER A 461 16.32 16.28 18.74
N LYS A 462 15.49 16.96 17.94
CA LYS A 462 14.50 17.94 18.40
C LYS A 462 13.14 17.34 18.76
N MET A 463 12.89 16.09 18.42
CA MET A 463 11.67 15.38 18.84
C MET A 463 11.81 14.96 20.30
N THR A 464 10.93 15.44 21.16
CA THR A 464 10.96 15.13 22.59
C THR A 464 9.66 14.44 23.00
N ILE A 465 9.75 13.17 23.41
CA ILE A 465 8.68 12.40 24.05
C ILE A 465 9.15 11.93 25.42
N SER A 466 8.24 11.83 26.38
CA SER A 466 8.54 11.48 27.78
C SER A 466 7.62 10.39 28.28
N SER A 467 8.11 9.55 29.17
CA SER A 467 7.29 8.56 29.89
C SER A 467 6.27 9.19 30.84
N ASN A 468 6.40 10.48 31.14
CA ASN A 468 5.43 11.23 31.94
C ASN A 468 4.23 11.71 31.11
N ASP A 469 4.36 11.72 29.78
CA ASP A 469 3.29 12.09 28.86
C ASP A 469 2.34 10.88 28.70
N THR A 470 1.06 11.15 28.49
CA THR A 470 0.13 10.13 28.00
C THR A 470 0.53 9.71 26.57
N LEU A 471 0.09 8.53 26.13
CA LEU A 471 0.37 8.08 24.76
C LEU A 471 -0.16 9.09 23.71
N TYR A 472 -1.32 9.69 23.96
CA TYR A 472 -1.89 10.72 23.10
C TYR A 472 -1.02 11.99 23.03
N GLU A 473 -0.48 12.45 24.18
CA GLU A 473 0.44 13.59 24.21
C GLU A 473 1.76 13.29 23.51
N GLN A 474 2.29 12.07 23.63
CA GLN A 474 3.47 11.65 22.89
C GLN A 474 3.25 11.74 21.39
N LEU A 475 2.08 11.28 20.88
CA LEU A 475 1.74 11.42 19.47
C LEU A 475 1.61 12.88 19.04
N LYS A 476 0.98 13.72 19.83
CA LYS A 476 0.92 15.16 19.50
C LYS A 476 2.30 15.77 19.37
N LYS A 477 3.25 15.43 20.23
CA LYS A 477 4.65 15.91 20.14
C LYS A 477 5.38 15.37 18.91
N ILE A 478 5.12 14.15 18.50
CA ILE A 478 5.63 13.59 17.23
C ILE A 478 5.07 14.43 16.07
N SER A 479 3.76 14.65 16.04
CA SER A 479 3.08 15.43 14.99
C SER A 479 3.52 16.91 14.96
N GLU A 480 3.76 17.53 16.11
CA GLU A 480 4.34 18.87 16.19
C GLU A 480 5.74 18.93 15.57
N TRP A 481 6.57 17.92 15.84
CA TRP A 481 7.89 17.82 15.22
C TRP A 481 7.77 17.63 13.70
N GLU A 482 6.89 16.73 13.22
CA GLU A 482 6.63 16.52 11.80
C GLU A 482 6.13 17.78 11.12
N TYR A 483 5.20 18.51 11.73
CA TYR A 483 4.74 19.82 11.24
C TYR A 483 5.90 20.80 11.07
N GLY A 484 6.82 20.85 12.04
CA GLY A 484 8.03 21.66 11.95
C GLY A 484 8.96 21.24 10.82
N GLU A 485 9.08 19.94 10.51
CA GLU A 485 9.86 19.44 9.36
C GLU A 485 9.19 19.79 8.02
N GLU A 486 7.85 19.71 7.93
CA GLU A 486 7.11 20.11 6.73
C GLU A 486 7.23 21.63 6.46
N LEU A 487 7.17 22.47 7.50
CA LEU A 487 7.37 23.91 7.35
C LEU A 487 8.74 24.26 6.77
N LYS A 488 9.79 23.48 7.06
CA LYS A 488 11.14 23.71 6.49
C LYS A 488 11.19 23.49 4.98
N LYS A 489 10.27 22.72 4.42
CA LYS A 489 10.20 22.42 2.98
C LYS A 489 9.48 23.52 2.18
N VAL A 490 8.71 24.40 2.86
CA VAL A 490 7.96 25.49 2.21
C VAL A 490 8.91 26.43 1.48
N GLY A 491 8.68 26.63 0.18
CA GLY A 491 9.49 27.49 -0.67
C GLY A 491 10.92 26.96 -0.93
N LYS A 492 11.17 25.68 -0.70
CA LYS A 492 12.46 25.02 -0.95
C LYS A 492 12.39 24.09 -2.15
N PRO A 493 13.53 23.86 -2.83
CA PRO A 493 13.64 22.79 -3.81
C PRO A 493 13.32 21.42 -3.19
N VAL A 494 12.86 20.49 -4.04
CA VAL A 494 12.62 19.09 -3.66
C VAL A 494 13.95 18.42 -3.28
N ASP A 495 14.00 17.77 -2.13
CA ASP A 495 15.12 16.90 -1.76
C ASP A 495 14.95 15.52 -2.43
N LYS A 496 15.63 15.32 -3.57
CA LYS A 496 15.59 14.06 -4.31
C LYS A 496 16.17 12.85 -3.56
N LYS A 497 16.80 13.06 -2.39
CA LYS A 497 17.33 11.97 -1.54
C LYS A 497 16.31 11.49 -0.52
N GLU A 498 15.22 12.20 -0.34
CA GLU A 498 14.14 11.80 0.58
C GLU A 498 13.49 10.48 0.13
N TRP A 499 13.21 9.61 1.10
CA TRP A 499 12.48 8.36 0.90
C TRP A 499 11.06 8.48 1.47
N HIS A 500 10.09 7.83 0.80
CA HIS A 500 8.70 7.84 1.23
C HIS A 500 8.27 6.51 1.90
N MET A 501 9.18 5.56 2.02
CA MET A 501 9.01 4.31 2.77
C MET A 501 10.20 4.10 3.70
N ASP A 502 9.94 3.48 4.86
CA ASP A 502 10.99 3.08 5.78
C ASP A 502 11.81 1.93 5.20
N PRO A 503 13.10 1.81 5.54
CA PRO A 503 13.98 0.81 4.93
C PRO A 503 13.57 -0.65 5.14
N HIS A 504 12.81 -0.97 6.18
CA HIS A 504 12.33 -2.31 6.47
C HIS A 504 10.91 -2.59 5.96
N THR A 505 10.31 -1.65 5.23
CA THR A 505 9.01 -1.83 4.58
C THR A 505 9.07 -2.93 3.53
N ILE A 506 8.08 -3.84 3.55
CA ILE A 506 7.95 -4.91 2.57
C ILE A 506 7.09 -4.40 1.42
N ASN A 507 7.64 -3.51 0.65
CA ASN A 507 7.02 -2.93 -0.54
C ASN A 507 8.08 -2.23 -1.40
N ALA A 508 7.66 -1.73 -2.58
CA ALA A 508 8.43 -0.88 -3.47
C ALA A 508 7.53 0.25 -3.98
N TYR A 509 8.09 1.25 -4.66
CA TYR A 509 7.27 2.26 -5.32
C TYR A 509 7.99 2.96 -6.47
N TYR A 510 7.20 3.43 -7.44
CA TYR A 510 7.59 4.44 -8.41
C TYR A 510 7.05 5.81 -7.99
N SER A 511 7.88 6.85 -8.08
CA SER A 511 7.48 8.24 -7.87
C SER A 511 7.48 9.00 -9.20
N PRO A 512 6.32 9.42 -9.74
CA PRO A 512 6.26 10.11 -11.03
C PRO A 512 7.01 11.46 -11.04
N THR A 513 6.90 12.23 -9.97
CA THR A 513 7.55 13.56 -9.84
C THR A 513 9.05 13.44 -9.60
N GLY A 514 9.50 12.35 -8.96
CA GLY A 514 10.92 12.03 -8.83
C GLY A 514 11.48 11.33 -10.06
N ASN A 515 10.63 10.77 -10.93
CA ASN A 515 10.98 9.79 -11.95
C ASN A 515 11.93 8.74 -11.39
N GLU A 516 11.52 8.10 -10.29
CA GLU A 516 12.36 7.21 -9.51
C GLU A 516 11.65 5.92 -9.08
N ILE A 517 12.42 4.83 -9.02
CA ILE A 517 12.02 3.55 -8.45
C ILE A 517 12.77 3.29 -7.15
N VAL A 518 12.06 2.81 -6.13
CA VAL A 518 12.61 2.65 -4.77
C VAL A 518 12.30 1.27 -4.22
N PHE A 519 13.34 0.57 -3.76
CA PHE A 519 13.28 -0.78 -3.21
C PHE A 519 13.87 -0.79 -1.79
N PRO A 520 13.04 -0.69 -0.74
CA PRO A 520 13.48 -0.84 0.65
C PRO A 520 14.16 -2.20 0.91
N ALA A 521 15.09 -2.25 1.86
CA ALA A 521 15.76 -3.49 2.25
C ALA A 521 14.77 -4.58 2.71
N GLY A 522 13.63 -4.18 3.25
CA GLY A 522 12.60 -5.08 3.76
C GLY A 522 12.05 -6.07 2.74
N ILE A 523 11.87 -5.66 1.47
CA ILE A 523 11.38 -6.55 0.41
C ILE A 523 12.50 -7.40 -0.21
N LEU A 524 13.76 -7.04 -0.03
CA LEU A 524 14.91 -7.71 -0.63
C LEU A 524 15.33 -8.95 0.18
N GLN A 525 14.37 -9.83 0.45
CA GLN A 525 14.48 -11.08 1.21
C GLN A 525 13.60 -12.18 0.61
N PHE A 526 13.92 -13.45 0.94
CA PHE A 526 13.05 -14.58 0.59
C PHE A 526 11.61 -14.38 1.14
N PRO A 527 10.55 -14.63 0.35
CA PRO A 527 10.52 -15.33 -0.94
C PRO A 527 10.71 -14.45 -2.18
N PHE A 528 10.91 -13.13 -2.03
CA PHE A 528 11.06 -12.20 -3.15
C PHE A 528 12.47 -12.20 -3.72
N TYR A 529 13.48 -12.26 -2.86
CA TYR A 529 14.88 -12.21 -3.20
C TYR A 529 15.72 -13.10 -2.28
N ASP A 530 16.54 -13.97 -2.84
CA ASP A 530 17.58 -14.70 -2.11
C ASP A 530 18.73 -15.02 -3.03
N TYR A 531 19.80 -14.26 -2.93
CA TYR A 531 21.00 -14.45 -3.73
C TYR A 531 21.71 -15.79 -3.48
N SER A 532 21.67 -16.28 -2.25
CA SER A 532 22.44 -17.46 -1.83
C SER A 532 21.71 -18.79 -2.08
N LYS A 533 20.39 -18.84 -1.84
CA LYS A 533 19.60 -20.08 -1.80
C LYS A 533 18.56 -20.19 -2.92
N SER A 534 18.46 -19.18 -3.80
CA SER A 534 17.61 -19.19 -4.97
C SER A 534 18.43 -18.97 -6.25
N GLU A 535 17.98 -19.56 -7.34
CA GLU A 535 18.59 -19.33 -8.65
C GLU A 535 18.27 -17.94 -9.17
N MET A 536 19.07 -17.41 -10.11
CA MET A 536 18.80 -16.10 -10.69
C MET A 536 17.48 -16.07 -11.45
N ALA A 537 17.07 -17.17 -12.05
CA ALA A 537 15.76 -17.28 -12.69
C ALA A 537 14.61 -17.04 -11.69
N SER A 538 14.70 -17.58 -10.47
CA SER A 538 13.75 -17.31 -9.38
C SER A 538 13.76 -15.87 -8.94
N ASN A 539 14.95 -15.28 -8.78
CA ASN A 539 15.07 -13.88 -8.39
C ASN A 539 14.49 -12.94 -9.46
N PHE A 540 14.74 -13.22 -10.77
CA PHE A 540 14.10 -12.47 -11.86
C PHE A 540 12.58 -12.69 -11.91
N GLY A 541 12.10 -13.90 -11.61
CA GLY A 541 10.67 -14.22 -11.56
C GLY A 541 9.93 -13.60 -10.38
N ALA A 542 10.64 -13.32 -9.27
CA ALA A 542 10.07 -12.68 -8.08
C ALA A 542 10.43 -11.19 -8.02
N ILE A 543 11.50 -10.79 -7.34
CA ILE A 543 11.87 -9.37 -7.20
C ILE A 543 12.12 -8.69 -8.56
N GLY A 544 12.59 -9.42 -9.56
CA GLY A 544 12.80 -8.88 -10.91
C GLY A 544 11.49 -8.40 -11.55
N THR A 545 10.38 -9.13 -11.35
CA THR A 545 9.06 -8.70 -11.83
C THR A 545 8.54 -7.48 -11.06
N ILE A 546 8.85 -7.36 -9.76
CA ILE A 546 8.53 -6.15 -8.97
C ILE A 546 9.35 -4.96 -9.48
N ILE A 547 10.64 -5.14 -9.75
CA ILE A 547 11.49 -4.08 -10.33
C ILE A 547 10.92 -3.63 -11.69
N GLY A 548 10.54 -4.59 -12.54
CA GLY A 548 9.90 -4.32 -13.82
C GLY A 548 8.55 -3.63 -13.69
N HIS A 549 7.74 -3.99 -12.67
CA HIS A 549 6.46 -3.39 -12.33
C HIS A 549 6.65 -1.90 -11.96
N GLU A 550 7.55 -1.59 -11.02
CA GLU A 550 7.83 -0.20 -10.65
C GLU A 550 8.37 0.62 -11.83
N LEU A 551 9.23 0.02 -12.65
CA LEU A 551 9.73 0.70 -13.86
C LEU A 551 8.61 0.94 -14.88
N THR A 552 7.65 0.03 -15.00
CA THR A 552 6.51 0.16 -15.91
C THR A 552 5.55 1.26 -15.47
N HIS A 553 5.45 1.56 -14.17
CA HIS A 553 4.67 2.71 -13.69
C HIS A 553 5.13 4.05 -14.28
N ALA A 554 6.37 4.16 -14.75
CA ALA A 554 6.79 5.35 -15.51
C ALA A 554 6.00 5.53 -16.82
N PHE A 555 5.37 4.47 -17.32
CA PHE A 555 4.75 4.37 -18.63
C PHE A 555 3.32 3.82 -18.61
N ASP A 556 2.70 3.63 -17.44
CA ASP A 556 1.28 3.31 -17.30
C ASP A 556 0.40 4.54 -17.60
N VAL A 557 -0.93 4.41 -17.47
CA VAL A 557 -1.87 5.50 -17.79
C VAL A 557 -1.67 6.75 -16.93
N SER A 558 -1.15 6.62 -15.71
CA SER A 558 -0.84 7.74 -14.82
C SER A 558 0.58 8.27 -15.05
N GLY A 559 1.58 7.39 -15.08
CA GLY A 559 2.97 7.78 -15.28
C GLY A 559 3.23 8.38 -16.65
N ALA A 560 2.49 7.95 -17.68
CA ALA A 560 2.57 8.48 -19.04
C ALA A 560 2.24 9.99 -19.14
N GLU A 561 1.55 10.57 -18.16
CA GLU A 561 1.27 12.01 -18.12
C GLU A 561 2.47 12.85 -17.65
N TYR A 562 3.56 12.22 -17.15
CA TYR A 562 4.76 12.89 -16.65
C TYR A 562 5.94 12.72 -17.62
N ASP A 563 6.69 13.80 -17.86
CA ASP A 563 7.93 13.75 -18.63
C ASP A 563 9.10 13.13 -17.84
N GLY A 564 10.27 13.01 -18.47
CA GLY A 564 11.47 12.42 -17.85
C GLY A 564 12.06 13.25 -16.70
N ASP A 565 11.65 14.50 -16.52
CA ASP A 565 12.05 15.35 -15.41
C ASP A 565 11.05 15.32 -14.25
N GLY A 566 9.91 14.63 -14.44
CA GLY A 566 8.86 14.46 -13.44
C GLY A 566 7.78 15.53 -13.48
N ASN A 567 7.70 16.32 -14.53
CA ASN A 567 6.67 17.34 -14.70
C ASN A 567 5.45 16.75 -15.43
N VAL A 568 4.24 17.18 -15.05
CA VAL A 568 3.02 16.91 -15.82
C VAL A 568 3.13 17.63 -17.16
N LYS A 569 3.38 16.85 -18.20
CA LYS A 569 3.61 17.37 -19.55
C LYS A 569 3.33 16.31 -20.59
N ASN A 570 2.48 16.66 -21.57
CA ASN A 570 2.26 15.77 -22.71
C ASN A 570 3.57 15.65 -23.55
N TRP A 571 4.02 14.41 -23.74
CA TRP A 571 5.19 14.07 -24.58
C TRP A 571 4.85 13.06 -25.68
N TRP A 572 3.57 12.71 -25.81
CA TRP A 572 3.03 11.80 -26.80
C TRP A 572 2.61 12.53 -28.07
N THR A 573 2.67 11.86 -29.22
CA THR A 573 1.85 12.26 -30.36
C THR A 573 0.40 11.85 -30.14
N GLU A 574 -0.55 12.56 -30.73
CA GLU A 574 -1.99 12.24 -30.63
C GLU A 574 -2.28 10.80 -31.10
N GLU A 575 -1.66 10.38 -32.22
CA GLU A 575 -1.83 9.05 -32.78
C GLU A 575 -1.32 7.95 -31.82
N ASP A 576 -0.13 8.13 -31.24
CA ASP A 576 0.44 7.16 -30.31
C ASP A 576 -0.39 7.08 -29.01
N LYS A 577 -0.90 8.21 -28.52
CA LYS A 577 -1.79 8.23 -27.34
C LYS A 577 -3.07 7.45 -27.60
N LEU A 578 -3.69 7.61 -28.78
CA LEU A 578 -4.88 6.85 -29.14
C LEU A 578 -4.63 5.35 -29.23
N LYS A 579 -3.49 4.93 -29.77
CA LYS A 579 -3.09 3.51 -29.83
C LYS A 579 -2.85 2.93 -28.45
N PHE A 580 -2.18 3.68 -27.57
CA PHE A 580 -1.96 3.31 -26.18
C PHE A 580 -3.29 3.16 -25.43
N ASP A 581 -4.19 4.14 -25.55
CA ASP A 581 -5.51 4.11 -24.90
C ASP A 581 -6.37 2.93 -25.41
N ALA A 582 -6.28 2.61 -26.70
CA ALA A 582 -6.98 1.45 -27.26
C ALA A 582 -6.45 0.12 -26.71
N ALA A 583 -5.13 -0.01 -26.51
CA ALA A 583 -4.52 -1.21 -25.94
C ALA A 583 -4.85 -1.36 -24.45
N THR A 584 -4.74 -0.28 -23.68
CA THR A 584 -5.05 -0.28 -22.24
C THR A 584 -6.53 -0.55 -21.97
N LYS A 585 -7.43 -0.07 -22.83
CA LYS A 585 -8.87 -0.34 -22.75
C LYS A 585 -9.21 -1.83 -22.92
N LYS A 586 -8.44 -2.59 -23.70
CA LYS A 586 -8.60 -4.05 -23.79
C LYS A 586 -8.26 -4.72 -22.45
N LEU A 587 -7.20 -4.27 -21.76
CA LEU A 587 -6.80 -4.79 -20.46
C LEU A 587 -7.84 -4.44 -19.38
N GLU A 588 -8.35 -3.21 -19.36
CA GLU A 588 -9.45 -2.80 -18.48
C GLU A 588 -10.66 -3.73 -18.63
N ARG A 589 -11.10 -4.00 -19.87
CA ARG A 589 -12.23 -4.91 -20.13
C ARG A 589 -11.95 -6.33 -19.66
N GLN A 590 -10.75 -6.86 -19.92
CA GLN A 590 -10.38 -8.19 -19.49
C GLN A 590 -10.50 -8.32 -17.97
N PHE A 591 -9.88 -7.42 -17.20
CA PHE A 591 -9.90 -7.50 -15.74
C PHE A 591 -11.30 -7.25 -15.14
N SER A 592 -12.14 -6.44 -15.81
CA SER A 592 -13.54 -6.23 -15.39
C SER A 592 -14.42 -7.49 -15.49
N THR A 593 -13.97 -8.55 -16.18
CA THR A 593 -14.70 -9.83 -16.24
C THR A 593 -14.41 -10.75 -15.06
N TYR A 594 -13.37 -10.48 -14.27
CA TYR A 594 -12.96 -11.34 -13.16
C TYR A 594 -13.82 -11.07 -11.92
N SER A 595 -14.30 -12.15 -11.30
CA SER A 595 -15.19 -12.09 -10.13
C SER A 595 -14.45 -12.51 -8.85
N VAL A 596 -14.69 -11.78 -7.77
CA VAL A 596 -14.23 -12.11 -6.41
C VAL A 596 -15.32 -12.88 -5.60
N GLY A 597 -16.40 -13.27 -6.24
CA GLY A 597 -17.53 -13.96 -5.63
C GLY A 597 -18.74 -13.06 -5.37
N ASP A 598 -19.89 -13.68 -5.09
CA ASP A 598 -21.16 -13.01 -4.73
C ASP A 598 -21.59 -11.87 -5.69
N GLY A 599 -21.26 -11.99 -6.97
CA GLY A 599 -21.60 -10.99 -7.99
C GLY A 599 -20.72 -9.72 -7.96
N VAL A 600 -19.65 -9.70 -7.15
CA VAL A 600 -18.67 -8.60 -7.12
C VAL A 600 -17.56 -8.89 -8.11
N ASN A 601 -17.35 -7.98 -9.05
CA ASN A 601 -16.26 -8.05 -10.02
C ASN A 601 -15.13 -7.07 -9.68
N VAL A 602 -13.93 -7.37 -10.20
CA VAL A 602 -12.80 -6.44 -10.21
C VAL A 602 -13.19 -5.17 -10.96
N ASN A 603 -12.88 -4.01 -10.40
CA ASN A 603 -13.01 -2.75 -11.11
C ASN A 603 -11.78 -2.57 -12.02
N GLY A 604 -11.89 -3.08 -13.26
CA GLY A 604 -10.77 -3.08 -14.21
C GLY A 604 -10.28 -1.68 -14.57
N LYS A 605 -11.11 -0.64 -14.43
CA LYS A 605 -10.68 0.75 -14.64
C LYS A 605 -9.87 1.28 -13.45
N PHE A 606 -10.29 0.98 -12.23
CA PHE A 606 -9.57 1.35 -11.02
C PHE A 606 -8.22 0.62 -10.89
N THR A 607 -8.18 -0.66 -11.31
CA THR A 607 -6.97 -1.48 -11.23
C THR A 607 -6.08 -1.38 -12.47
N LEU A 608 -6.38 -0.52 -13.44
CA LEU A 608 -5.73 -0.49 -14.75
C LEU A 608 -4.23 -0.17 -14.69
N THR A 609 -3.82 0.82 -13.89
CA THR A 609 -2.42 1.19 -13.69
C THR A 609 -1.58 0.00 -13.22
N GLU A 610 -2.09 -0.70 -12.22
CA GLU A 610 -1.44 -1.86 -11.62
C GLU A 610 -1.39 -3.05 -12.59
N ASN A 611 -2.48 -3.30 -13.32
CA ASN A 611 -2.53 -4.38 -14.31
C ASN A 611 -1.57 -4.13 -15.49
N ILE A 612 -1.38 -2.87 -15.90
CA ILE A 612 -0.38 -2.48 -16.91
C ILE A 612 1.03 -2.71 -16.36
N ALA A 613 1.26 -2.31 -15.11
CA ALA A 613 2.56 -2.48 -14.45
C ALA A 613 2.92 -3.96 -14.27
N ASP A 614 1.96 -4.81 -13.90
CA ASP A 614 2.17 -6.26 -13.82
C ASP A 614 2.51 -6.87 -15.19
N LEU A 615 1.76 -6.53 -16.23
CA LEU A 615 1.98 -7.09 -17.57
C LEU A 615 3.33 -6.64 -18.16
N GLY A 616 3.64 -5.34 -18.05
CA GLY A 616 4.91 -4.79 -18.50
C GLY A 616 6.07 -5.34 -17.69
N GLY A 617 5.96 -5.32 -16.36
CA GLY A 617 6.97 -5.78 -15.44
C GLY A 617 7.37 -7.23 -15.63
N LEU A 618 6.39 -8.13 -15.78
CA LEU A 618 6.64 -9.55 -16.04
C LEU A 618 7.37 -9.78 -17.38
N ASN A 619 6.92 -9.12 -18.44
CA ASN A 619 7.54 -9.22 -19.76
C ASN A 619 8.99 -8.71 -19.76
N ILE A 620 9.23 -7.55 -19.13
CA ILE A 620 10.55 -6.92 -19.07
C ILE A 620 11.51 -7.76 -18.21
N ALA A 621 11.02 -8.31 -17.08
CA ALA A 621 11.82 -9.16 -16.20
C ALA A 621 12.22 -10.48 -16.89
N TYR A 622 11.32 -11.07 -17.70
CA TYR A 622 11.65 -12.25 -18.47
C TYR A 622 12.72 -11.97 -19.54
N ASP A 623 12.60 -10.85 -20.28
CA ASP A 623 13.62 -10.46 -21.25
C ASP A 623 14.96 -10.13 -20.57
N ALA A 624 14.92 -9.53 -19.39
CA ALA A 624 16.12 -9.26 -18.58
C ALA A 624 16.81 -10.56 -18.15
N LEU A 625 16.05 -11.58 -17.77
CA LEU A 625 16.59 -12.93 -17.52
C LEU A 625 17.28 -13.48 -18.77
N GLN A 626 16.67 -13.36 -19.97
CA GLN A 626 17.29 -13.85 -21.20
C GLN A 626 18.61 -13.10 -21.52
N LEU A 627 18.66 -11.80 -21.25
CA LEU A 627 19.91 -11.02 -21.38
C LEU A 627 20.97 -11.49 -20.38
N TYR A 628 20.59 -11.70 -19.13
CA TYR A 628 21.47 -12.22 -18.08
C TYR A 628 22.05 -13.60 -18.46
N LEU A 629 21.20 -14.52 -18.91
CA LEU A 629 21.62 -15.87 -19.33
C LEU A 629 22.58 -15.85 -20.51
N LYS A 630 22.39 -14.92 -21.46
CA LYS A 630 23.30 -14.73 -22.58
C LYS A 630 24.69 -14.28 -22.12
N ASP A 631 24.75 -13.37 -21.14
CA ASP A 631 26.00 -12.86 -20.60
C ASP A 631 26.67 -13.85 -19.61
N HIS A 632 25.90 -14.84 -19.08
CA HIS A 632 26.33 -15.85 -18.13
C HIS A 632 25.99 -17.28 -18.57
N PRO A 633 26.50 -17.77 -19.71
CA PRO A 633 26.04 -19.01 -20.35
C PRO A 633 26.28 -20.30 -19.53
N ASN A 634 27.16 -20.24 -18.54
CA ASN A 634 27.46 -21.38 -17.67
C ASN A 634 26.62 -21.42 -16.38
N SER A 635 25.87 -20.36 -16.06
CA SER A 635 25.15 -20.25 -14.80
C SER A 635 23.97 -21.21 -14.67
N THR A 636 23.43 -21.69 -15.78
CA THR A 636 22.22 -22.54 -15.81
C THR A 636 22.40 -23.86 -16.59
N LYS A 637 23.66 -24.19 -16.98
CA LYS A 637 23.92 -25.34 -17.85
C LYS A 637 23.38 -26.67 -17.32
N ALA A 638 23.35 -26.83 -16.00
CA ALA A 638 22.90 -28.07 -15.35
C ALA A 638 21.36 -28.23 -15.34
N TYR A 639 20.58 -27.12 -15.49
CA TYR A 639 19.11 -27.08 -15.40
C TYR A 639 18.50 -26.17 -16.46
N ALA A 640 19.08 -26.09 -17.66
CA ALA A 640 18.69 -25.17 -18.73
C ALA A 640 17.21 -25.26 -19.09
N ASP A 641 16.65 -26.49 -19.12
CA ASP A 641 15.25 -26.73 -19.50
C ASP A 641 14.25 -26.28 -18.44
N THR A 642 14.68 -26.21 -17.15
CA THR A 642 13.84 -25.76 -16.03
C THR A 642 13.95 -24.27 -15.76
N THR A 643 14.97 -23.59 -16.27
CA THR A 643 15.26 -22.19 -15.97
C THR A 643 14.06 -21.27 -16.31
N ASN A 644 13.48 -21.37 -17.48
CA ASN A 644 12.35 -20.54 -17.89
C ASN A 644 11.08 -20.88 -17.11
N LYS A 645 10.85 -22.17 -16.78
CA LYS A 645 9.72 -22.58 -15.93
C LYS A 645 9.86 -21.99 -14.53
N LEU A 646 11.05 -22.06 -13.95
CA LEU A 646 11.37 -21.57 -12.62
C LEU A 646 11.06 -20.06 -12.47
N PHE A 647 11.30 -19.24 -13.52
CA PHE A 647 10.91 -17.85 -13.55
C PHE A 647 9.40 -17.68 -13.27
N PHE A 648 8.55 -18.35 -14.05
CA PHE A 648 7.10 -18.25 -13.90
C PHE A 648 6.58 -18.87 -12.59
N LEU A 649 7.18 -19.99 -12.16
CA LEU A 649 6.82 -20.63 -10.89
C LEU A 649 7.09 -19.68 -9.71
N SER A 650 8.24 -19.00 -9.72
CA SER A 650 8.60 -18.02 -8.68
C SER A 650 7.69 -16.80 -8.69
N PHE A 651 7.29 -16.33 -9.87
CA PHE A 651 6.29 -15.28 -10.01
C PHE A 651 4.95 -15.65 -9.34
N ALA A 652 4.42 -16.83 -9.62
CA ALA A 652 3.15 -17.26 -9.03
C ALA A 652 3.27 -17.52 -7.51
N ARG A 653 4.41 -18.09 -7.04
CA ARG A 653 4.67 -18.27 -5.60
C ARG A 653 4.72 -16.95 -4.86
N MET A 654 5.35 -15.92 -5.44
CA MET A 654 5.44 -14.60 -4.83
C MET A 654 4.05 -14.02 -4.51
N TRP A 655 3.07 -14.27 -5.38
CA TRP A 655 1.69 -13.79 -5.23
C TRP A 655 0.77 -14.75 -4.47
N ARG A 656 1.28 -15.87 -3.92
CA ARG A 656 0.41 -16.79 -3.17
C ARG A 656 -0.24 -16.08 -1.98
N GLN A 657 -1.57 -16.23 -1.87
CA GLN A 657 -2.37 -15.66 -0.80
C GLN A 657 -3.69 -16.40 -0.65
N LYS A 658 -4.10 -16.61 0.59
CA LYS A 658 -5.42 -17.05 0.99
C LYS A 658 -6.07 -15.91 1.74
N SER A 659 -7.33 -15.56 1.42
CA SER A 659 -8.02 -14.38 1.97
C SER A 659 -9.41 -14.76 2.45
N THR A 660 -9.96 -14.00 3.42
CA THR A 660 -11.38 -14.08 3.77
C THR A 660 -12.23 -13.50 2.64
N PRO A 661 -13.46 -13.98 2.44
CA PRO A 661 -14.37 -13.40 1.43
C PRO A 661 -14.65 -11.92 1.65
N GLU A 662 -14.81 -11.50 2.90
CA GLU A 662 -15.06 -10.12 3.30
C GLU A 662 -13.91 -9.21 2.88
N TYR A 663 -12.67 -9.64 3.14
CA TYR A 663 -11.47 -8.90 2.78
C TYR A 663 -11.33 -8.74 1.26
N LEU A 664 -11.57 -9.81 0.48
CA LEU A 664 -11.53 -9.73 -0.99
C LEU A 664 -12.54 -8.72 -1.55
N LYS A 665 -13.77 -8.70 -1.00
CA LYS A 665 -14.80 -7.75 -1.40
C LYS A 665 -14.45 -6.31 -1.01
N ASN A 666 -13.85 -6.11 0.17
CA ASN A 666 -13.35 -4.81 0.59
C ASN A 666 -12.26 -4.32 -0.34
N LEU A 667 -11.25 -5.16 -0.64
CA LEU A 667 -10.16 -4.81 -1.56
C LEU A 667 -10.67 -4.46 -2.96
N ALA A 668 -11.66 -5.18 -3.49
CA ALA A 668 -12.26 -4.87 -4.80
C ALA A 668 -12.83 -3.44 -4.90
N LYS A 669 -13.13 -2.80 -3.76
CA LYS A 669 -13.64 -1.41 -3.67
C LYS A 669 -12.58 -0.39 -3.28
N THR A 670 -11.53 -0.80 -2.58
CA THR A 670 -10.61 0.11 -1.89
C THR A 670 -9.17 0.04 -2.39
N ASP A 671 -8.75 -1.08 -3.01
CA ASP A 671 -7.39 -1.31 -3.49
C ASP A 671 -7.30 -1.14 -5.00
N SER A 672 -6.28 -0.41 -5.46
CA SER A 672 -5.95 -0.28 -6.89
C SER A 672 -5.34 -1.55 -7.49
N HIS A 673 -4.97 -2.54 -6.68
CA HIS A 673 -4.46 -3.81 -7.15
C HIS A 673 -5.57 -4.83 -7.37
N SER A 674 -5.46 -5.61 -8.43
CA SER A 674 -6.32 -6.79 -8.63
C SER A 674 -5.98 -7.88 -7.61
N PRO A 675 -6.93 -8.74 -7.22
CA PRO A 675 -6.64 -9.92 -6.39
C PRO A 675 -5.52 -10.79 -6.96
N ASN A 676 -4.68 -11.35 -6.10
CA ASN A 676 -3.42 -12.01 -6.48
C ASN A 676 -3.57 -13.10 -7.55
N ILE A 677 -4.65 -13.89 -7.50
CA ILE A 677 -4.95 -14.89 -8.55
C ILE A 677 -5.05 -14.24 -9.94
N PHE A 678 -5.63 -13.05 -10.04
CA PHE A 678 -5.78 -12.34 -11.31
C PHE A 678 -4.51 -11.60 -11.71
N ARG A 679 -3.70 -11.13 -10.74
CA ARG A 679 -2.35 -10.63 -11.01
C ARG A 679 -1.48 -11.70 -11.67
N VAL A 680 -1.67 -12.98 -11.33
CA VAL A 680 -0.97 -14.11 -11.96
C VAL A 680 -1.67 -14.55 -13.24
N ASN A 681 -2.85 -15.16 -13.15
CA ASN A 681 -3.50 -15.78 -14.30
C ASN A 681 -3.92 -14.75 -15.36
N GLY A 682 -4.49 -13.62 -14.95
CA GLY A 682 -4.94 -12.54 -15.84
C GLY A 682 -3.78 -11.87 -16.59
N THR A 683 -2.59 -11.83 -16.00
CA THR A 683 -1.39 -11.32 -16.65
C THR A 683 -0.79 -12.34 -17.60
N LEU A 684 -0.59 -13.59 -17.14
CA LEU A 684 0.10 -14.65 -17.89
C LEU A 684 -0.56 -15.01 -19.22
N ILE A 685 -1.89 -14.95 -19.32
CA ILE A 685 -2.60 -15.24 -20.58
C ILE A 685 -2.26 -14.26 -21.72
N ASN A 686 -1.63 -13.13 -21.41
CA ASN A 686 -1.16 -12.14 -22.41
C ASN A 686 0.35 -12.27 -22.72
N VAL A 687 1.09 -13.19 -22.08
CA VAL A 687 2.55 -13.28 -22.16
C VAL A 687 2.98 -14.38 -23.13
N ASP A 688 3.53 -14.01 -24.29
CA ASP A 688 3.97 -14.95 -25.34
C ASP A 688 4.96 -16.00 -24.79
N ALA A 689 5.89 -15.59 -23.92
CA ALA A 689 6.88 -16.47 -23.32
C ALA A 689 6.24 -17.54 -22.43
N PHE A 690 5.17 -17.23 -21.69
CA PHE A 690 4.42 -18.19 -20.89
C PHE A 690 3.82 -19.29 -21.77
N HIS A 691 3.13 -18.90 -22.83
CA HIS A 691 2.53 -19.85 -23.78
C HIS A 691 3.56 -20.78 -24.41
N LYS A 692 4.75 -20.25 -24.74
CA LYS A 692 5.85 -21.04 -25.28
C LYS A 692 6.42 -22.03 -24.26
N VAL A 693 6.67 -21.57 -23.02
CA VAL A 693 7.31 -22.38 -21.96
C VAL A 693 6.39 -23.51 -21.46
N PHE A 694 5.09 -23.24 -21.37
CA PHE A 694 4.11 -24.23 -20.91
C PHE A 694 3.31 -24.90 -22.04
N GLU A 695 3.67 -24.63 -23.30
CA GLU A 695 3.09 -25.27 -24.49
C GLU A 695 1.56 -25.24 -24.52
N THR A 696 0.97 -24.08 -24.15
CA THR A 696 -0.48 -23.93 -24.16
C THR A 696 -1.02 -23.92 -25.59
N LYS A 697 -2.21 -24.50 -25.76
CA LYS A 697 -2.86 -24.68 -27.07
C LYS A 697 -4.37 -24.41 -26.97
N PRO A 698 -5.06 -24.21 -28.11
CA PRO A 698 -6.51 -24.09 -28.11
C PRO A 698 -7.19 -25.21 -27.32
N GLY A 699 -8.10 -24.85 -26.41
CA GLY A 699 -8.78 -25.74 -25.49
C GLY A 699 -8.20 -25.75 -24.05
N ASP A 700 -6.96 -25.30 -23.83
CA ASP A 700 -6.42 -25.07 -22.50
C ASP A 700 -7.01 -23.76 -21.92
N LYS A 701 -7.37 -23.73 -20.63
CA LYS A 701 -8.01 -22.54 -20.02
C LYS A 701 -7.11 -21.30 -19.97
N MET A 702 -5.80 -21.51 -19.84
CA MET A 702 -4.81 -20.43 -19.87
C MET A 702 -4.42 -20.02 -21.30
N TYR A 703 -4.99 -20.68 -22.35
CA TYR A 703 -4.66 -20.32 -23.72
C TYR A 703 -5.38 -19.03 -24.17
N LYS A 704 -4.66 -18.16 -24.82
CA LYS A 704 -5.19 -17.01 -25.54
C LYS A 704 -4.48 -16.93 -26.90
N ALA A 705 -5.25 -16.75 -27.98
CA ALA A 705 -4.68 -16.70 -29.32
C ALA A 705 -3.69 -15.52 -29.44
N PRO A 706 -2.58 -15.65 -30.19
CA PRO A 706 -1.54 -14.61 -30.26
C PRO A 706 -2.06 -13.23 -30.65
N GLU A 707 -3.06 -13.15 -31.53
CA GLU A 707 -3.72 -11.93 -31.99
C GLU A 707 -4.60 -11.28 -30.93
N ASP A 708 -5.08 -12.05 -29.94
CA ASP A 708 -5.92 -11.57 -28.86
C ASP A 708 -5.13 -11.16 -27.62
N ARG A 709 -3.83 -11.52 -27.56
CA ARG A 709 -2.97 -11.15 -26.43
C ARG A 709 -2.75 -9.66 -26.39
N ILE A 710 -2.93 -9.09 -25.21
CA ILE A 710 -2.78 -7.65 -25.02
C ILE A 710 -1.29 -7.33 -24.90
N LYS A 711 -0.81 -6.46 -25.78
CA LYS A 711 0.58 -6.00 -25.84
C LYS A 711 0.58 -4.49 -25.67
N ILE A 712 1.27 -4.01 -24.66
CA ILE A 712 1.40 -2.58 -24.36
C ILE A 712 2.88 -2.21 -24.42
N TRP A 713 3.73 -2.84 -23.58
CA TRP A 713 5.17 -2.62 -23.49
C TRP A 713 5.99 -3.86 -23.83
#